data_01f0b9a9d541a78e7e791fdebe00f569
#
_entry.id   01f0b9a9d541a78e7e791fdebe00f569
#
_cell.length_a   1.000
_cell.length_b   1.000
_cell.length_c   1.000
_cell.angle_alpha   90.00
_cell.angle_beta   90.00
_cell.angle_gamma   90.00
#
_symmetry.space_group_name_H-M   'P 1'
#
loop_
_entity.id
_entity.type
_entity.pdbx_description
1 polymer ?
#
loop_
_entity_poly.entity_id
_entity_poly.type
_entity_poly.pdbx_seq_one_letter_code
_entity_poly.pdbx_strand_id
1 'polypeptide(L)'
;MTTPTENTTENKQQQNDDQELTQWGVLSPDSVQKHDGFNELPEKRYRINPKRTLQSLIPQFSSLKMVMYVQRVDFIRDLFDDHLVKDAEIIVGDSVVNKNRSGTEPEVFLRLAELIEEGRLKIRIPKRGEFHEKWILAENDEEFADIFGTANLTSRGSGRSGMQSNQVRVNKISGNYVDSKRYNDLNKQYTEWYHERSKPYLDDLVNLIKQDRDETPEIEIVERWISYTGSSATADSTKVRALVHEFQEKALDDSMNPDIVVTELTTEANDTVLEDVVKILAPAGLRREGRTILADTRPFLDQRVSTFPLMSIVDEKISLRVGNETLVRTAEDYDIDEIRKGLEGIHSYVETMELARCKNKAYAKMSIYEIMLYFLTSPFHHAYMKQTRRELGWDYERGPKPLAIYGNTKNGKTYLLKYCSRLLTGVNNQVSSYDDGEFSFTKVKDLLTWSSLFPVIYDDISDTKWGKQYMDQIIRSYWDNWWQGDKNHSQLIVTSNRRVPQGHLKGRMKEVVMDARFEDSTDNIRHVRSIMNQDNPIFLYFSKRYLEYMESGIDELFDHTDSMNVGRRVMEDLYKMADINPPEFFPSCPIEKVVDGNGLQWLDMINNGDAQWSITSQKELHITFTTDPEGYEVTRLMDLIPEGLGPSKIGKKIMIPVPSEFAQWLKYSLPHFEVGWWNRNRNLSKLLKYAE
;
A
#
# COMPACT_ATOMS: atom_id res chain seq x y z
N MET A 1 -29.07 15.24 53.22
CA MET A 1 -30.14 16.02 52.59
C MET A 1 -29.43 16.81 51.49
N THR A 2 -29.55 16.56 50.25
CA THR A 2 -30.61 16.22 49.34
C THR A 2 -30.03 15.52 48.11
N THR A 3 -30.73 14.54 47.61
CA THR A 3 -30.44 13.62 46.52
C THR A 3 -30.50 14.26 45.15
N PRO A 4 -29.87 13.65 44.13
CA PRO A 4 -29.79 14.18 42.78
C PRO A 4 -30.97 13.73 41.91
N THR A 5 -31.39 14.61 41.04
CA THR A 5 -32.33 14.38 39.93
C THR A 5 -31.52 14.25 38.63
N GLU A 6 -31.12 13.03 38.30
CA GLU A 6 -30.68 12.64 36.96
C GLU A 6 -31.54 11.45 36.51
N ASN A 7 -32.59 11.70 35.72
CA ASN A 7 -33.25 10.62 34.93
C ASN A 7 -34.41 11.12 34.04
N THR A 8 -34.33 12.34 33.49
CA THR A 8 -35.42 12.83 32.63
C THR A 8 -34.96 13.28 31.24
N THR A 9 -33.64 13.29 30.96
CA THR A 9 -33.13 13.80 29.69
C THR A 9 -32.95 12.68 28.63
N GLU A 10 -32.67 11.45 29.05
CA GLU A 10 -32.48 10.34 28.11
C GLU A 10 -33.80 9.83 27.49
N ASN A 11 -34.88 9.85 28.23
CA ASN A 11 -36.21 9.45 27.71
C ASN A 11 -36.82 10.46 26.71
N LYS A 12 -36.44 11.73 26.79
CA LYS A 12 -36.90 12.74 25.83
C LYS A 12 -36.14 12.72 24.51
N GLN A 13 -34.88 12.33 24.53
CA GLN A 13 -34.09 12.21 23.30
C GLN A 13 -34.46 10.95 22.48
N GLN A 14 -34.80 9.85 23.15
CA GLN A 14 -35.28 8.64 22.47
C GLN A 14 -36.67 8.85 21.83
N GLN A 15 -37.56 9.62 22.46
CA GLN A 15 -38.85 9.98 21.85
C GLN A 15 -38.70 10.99 20.69
N ASN A 16 -37.73 11.90 20.72
CA ASN A 16 -37.48 12.82 19.63
C ASN A 16 -36.84 12.17 18.42
N ASP A 17 -35.91 11.20 18.60
CA ASP A 17 -35.32 10.45 17.49
C ASP A 17 -36.33 9.54 16.76
N ASP A 18 -37.33 9.05 17.47
CA ASP A 18 -38.45 8.29 16.87
C ASP A 18 -39.47 9.22 16.15
N GLN A 19 -39.57 10.50 16.56
CA GLN A 19 -40.45 11.48 15.91
C GLN A 19 -39.86 12.13 14.65
N GLU A 20 -38.53 12.30 14.55
CA GLU A 20 -37.90 12.84 13.33
C GLU A 20 -37.99 11.90 12.13
N LEU A 21 -38.09 10.58 12.34
CA LEU A 21 -38.24 9.58 11.30
C LEU A 21 -39.66 9.49 10.71
N THR A 22 -40.66 10.06 11.38
CA THR A 22 -42.06 10.10 10.92
C THR A 22 -42.35 11.24 9.93
N GLN A 23 -41.42 12.15 9.68
CA GLN A 23 -41.61 13.31 8.77
C GLN A 23 -41.32 13.08 7.30
N TRP A 24 -40.82 11.90 6.90
CA TRP A 24 -40.55 11.57 5.49
C TRP A 24 -41.56 10.53 4.98
N GLY A 25 -42.68 11.03 4.42
CA GLY A 25 -43.59 10.31 3.52
C GLY A 25 -44.20 9.03 4.10
N VAL A 26 -45.17 9.18 4.93
CA VAL A 26 -45.88 8.14 5.68
C VAL A 26 -46.96 7.48 4.82
N LEU A 27 -46.84 6.20 4.62
CA LEU A 27 -48.04 5.33 4.65
C LEU A 27 -48.37 5.11 6.11
N SER A 28 -49.64 5.29 6.49
CA SER A 28 -50.16 5.32 7.84
C SER A 28 -49.63 4.21 8.79
N PRO A 29 -49.32 4.53 10.07
CA PRO A 29 -48.62 3.61 10.98
C PRO A 29 -49.42 2.44 11.55
N ASP A 30 -50.70 2.32 11.27
CA ASP A 30 -51.62 1.52 12.08
C ASP A 30 -52.37 0.44 11.31
N SER A 31 -51.68 -0.61 10.84
CA SER A 31 -52.42 -1.85 10.60
C SER A 31 -51.50 -3.07 10.70
N VAL A 32 -51.47 -3.67 11.88
CA VAL A 32 -51.09 -5.08 12.03
C VAL A 32 -52.07 -5.88 11.16
N GLN A 33 -51.53 -6.49 10.08
CA GLN A 33 -52.33 -7.45 9.30
C GLN A 33 -52.39 -8.76 10.05
N LYS A 34 -53.60 -9.06 10.55
CA LYS A 34 -53.86 -10.31 11.30
C LYS A 34 -54.29 -11.39 10.34
N HIS A 35 -53.60 -12.51 10.41
CA HIS A 35 -53.90 -13.72 9.68
C HIS A 35 -54.15 -14.87 10.69
N ASP A 36 -54.75 -15.96 10.26
CA ASP A 36 -54.91 -17.15 11.11
C ASP A 36 -53.52 -17.73 11.42
N GLY A 37 -53.10 -17.63 12.70
CA GLY A 37 -51.85 -18.17 13.20
C GLY A 37 -50.63 -17.25 13.17
N PHE A 38 -50.63 -16.13 12.43
CA PHE A 38 -49.53 -15.18 12.43
C PHE A 38 -50.02 -13.74 12.23
N ASN A 39 -49.12 -12.75 12.58
CA ASN A 39 -49.39 -11.35 12.38
C ASN A 39 -48.23 -10.66 11.63
N GLU A 40 -48.52 -9.96 10.54
CA GLU A 40 -47.57 -9.09 9.89
C GLU A 40 -47.55 -7.73 10.59
N LEU A 41 -46.38 -7.38 11.14
CA LEU A 41 -46.17 -6.12 11.82
C LEU A 41 -45.82 -4.99 10.82
N PRO A 42 -46.18 -3.72 11.12
CA PRO A 42 -45.87 -2.61 10.24
C PRO A 42 -44.35 -2.45 10.04
N GLU A 43 -43.96 -2.06 8.82
CA GLU A 43 -42.57 -1.80 8.46
C GLU A 43 -41.97 -0.73 9.40
N LYS A 44 -40.82 -1.02 10.00
CA LYS A 44 -40.03 -0.05 10.76
C LYS A 44 -38.78 0.31 10.02
N ARG A 45 -38.41 1.58 10.03
CA ARG A 45 -37.18 2.09 9.45
C ARG A 45 -36.24 2.54 10.55
N TYR A 46 -34.99 2.13 10.46
CA TYR A 46 -33.97 2.48 11.44
C TYR A 46 -32.79 3.15 10.75
N ARG A 47 -32.28 4.21 11.38
CA ARG A 47 -31.00 4.79 11.03
C ARG A 47 -29.90 4.11 11.84
N ILE A 48 -28.94 3.53 11.13
CA ILE A 48 -27.80 2.87 11.75
C ILE A 48 -26.76 3.93 12.16
N ASN A 49 -26.33 3.90 13.39
CA ASN A 49 -25.37 4.81 14.00
C ASN A 49 -24.66 4.13 15.19
N PRO A 50 -23.67 4.75 15.86
CA PRO A 50 -22.96 4.11 16.98
C PRO A 50 -23.84 3.71 18.18
N LYS A 51 -25.00 4.36 18.35
CA LYS A 51 -25.96 4.01 19.41
C LYS A 51 -26.92 2.87 19.01
N ARG A 52 -27.11 2.68 17.71
CA ARG A 52 -27.96 1.64 17.12
C ARG A 52 -27.25 0.99 15.94
N THR A 53 -26.46 0.00 16.25
CA THR A 53 -25.70 -0.77 15.24
C THR A 53 -26.59 -1.78 14.52
N LEU A 54 -26.16 -2.25 13.35
CA LEU A 54 -26.85 -3.32 12.64
C LEU A 54 -26.94 -4.58 13.50
N GLN A 55 -25.87 -4.92 14.21
CA GLN A 55 -25.84 -6.06 15.13
C GLN A 55 -26.88 -5.93 16.25
N SER A 56 -27.15 -4.73 16.73
CA SER A 56 -28.17 -4.52 17.78
C SER A 56 -29.62 -4.82 17.34
N LEU A 57 -29.86 -5.01 16.04
CA LEU A 57 -31.16 -5.42 15.50
C LEU A 57 -31.32 -6.93 15.40
N ILE A 58 -30.24 -7.70 15.60
CA ILE A 58 -30.19 -9.14 15.39
C ILE A 58 -30.28 -9.98 16.69
N PRO A 59 -29.91 -9.51 17.90
CA PRO A 59 -29.69 -10.36 19.08
C PRO A 59 -30.88 -11.21 19.50
N GLN A 60 -32.09 -10.79 19.13
CA GLN A 60 -33.32 -11.54 19.45
C GLN A 60 -33.54 -12.76 18.54
N PHE A 61 -32.76 -12.93 17.48
CA PHE A 61 -32.90 -14.01 16.52
C PHE A 61 -31.76 -15.01 16.69
N SER A 62 -32.08 -16.30 16.54
CA SER A 62 -31.13 -17.38 16.72
C SER A 62 -30.56 -17.92 15.40
N SER A 63 -31.32 -17.78 14.31
CA SER A 63 -30.95 -18.26 12.97
C SER A 63 -30.95 -17.11 11.97
N LEU A 64 -29.92 -17.04 11.11
CA LEU A 64 -29.73 -16.00 10.12
C LEU A 64 -29.48 -16.56 8.72
N LYS A 65 -30.12 -15.95 7.70
CA LYS A 65 -29.75 -16.10 6.30
C LYS A 65 -29.41 -14.72 5.75
N MET A 66 -28.19 -14.54 5.26
CA MET A 66 -27.70 -13.24 4.91
C MET A 66 -27.12 -13.19 3.49
N VAL A 67 -27.42 -12.11 2.76
CA VAL A 67 -26.68 -11.71 1.56
C VAL A 67 -26.12 -10.33 1.84
N MET A 68 -24.79 -10.24 2.02
CA MET A 68 -24.22 -9.01 2.53
C MET A 68 -22.77 -8.79 2.09
N TYR A 69 -22.43 -7.54 1.81
CA TYR A 69 -21.06 -7.15 1.70
C TYR A 69 -20.40 -7.12 3.08
N VAL A 70 -19.35 -7.91 3.23
CA VAL A 70 -18.56 -8.01 4.46
C VAL A 70 -17.15 -7.51 4.16
N GLN A 71 -16.66 -6.55 4.91
CA GLN A 71 -15.33 -5.99 4.70
C GLN A 71 -14.25 -6.90 5.30
N ARG A 72 -14.54 -7.50 6.46
CA ARG A 72 -13.64 -8.37 7.20
C ARG A 72 -14.42 -9.56 7.76
N VAL A 73 -13.81 -10.72 7.75
CA VAL A 73 -14.47 -11.96 8.21
C VAL A 73 -14.66 -12.02 9.74
N ASP A 74 -13.91 -11.24 10.51
CA ASP A 74 -14.11 -11.07 11.96
C ASP A 74 -15.53 -10.58 12.31
N PHE A 75 -16.16 -9.77 11.46
CA PHE A 75 -17.56 -9.40 11.66
C PHE A 75 -18.52 -10.58 11.62
N ILE A 76 -18.16 -11.65 10.91
CA ILE A 76 -18.94 -12.89 10.90
C ILE A 76 -18.74 -13.65 12.21
N ARG A 77 -17.48 -13.77 12.70
CA ARG A 77 -17.17 -14.34 14.02
C ARG A 77 -17.95 -13.63 15.12
N ASP A 78 -17.92 -12.29 15.11
CA ASP A 78 -18.59 -11.46 16.12
C ASP A 78 -20.12 -11.70 16.19
N LEU A 79 -20.76 -12.18 15.11
CA LEU A 79 -22.19 -12.55 15.16
C LEU A 79 -22.44 -13.73 16.09
N PHE A 80 -21.46 -14.62 16.28
CA PHE A 80 -21.56 -15.77 17.15
C PHE A 80 -21.04 -15.49 18.57
N ASP A 81 -19.95 -14.74 18.69
CA ASP A 81 -19.28 -14.47 19.95
C ASP A 81 -19.97 -13.35 20.75
N ASP A 82 -20.42 -12.27 20.08
CA ASP A 82 -21.06 -11.11 20.70
C ASP A 82 -22.59 -11.24 20.80
N HIS A 83 -23.22 -12.17 20.06
CA HIS A 83 -24.66 -12.27 19.91
C HIS A 83 -25.18 -13.71 20.10
N LEU A 84 -26.44 -13.83 20.44
CA LEU A 84 -27.11 -15.12 20.65
C LEU A 84 -27.45 -15.86 19.36
N VAL A 85 -26.66 -15.70 18.30
CA VAL A 85 -26.81 -16.40 17.02
C VAL A 85 -26.32 -17.83 17.20
N LYS A 86 -27.19 -18.81 16.92
CA LYS A 86 -26.86 -20.23 16.98
C LYS A 86 -26.34 -20.75 15.66
N ASP A 87 -26.98 -20.35 14.55
CA ASP A 87 -26.63 -20.75 13.20
C ASP A 87 -26.79 -19.63 12.20
N ALA A 88 -25.96 -19.64 11.16
CA ALA A 88 -26.05 -18.68 10.08
C ALA A 88 -25.64 -19.28 8.72
N GLU A 89 -26.37 -18.89 7.68
CA GLU A 89 -26.02 -19.10 6.27
C GLU A 89 -25.74 -17.74 5.64
N ILE A 90 -24.53 -17.52 5.15
CA ILE A 90 -24.10 -16.20 4.68
C ILE A 90 -23.56 -16.28 3.27
N ILE A 91 -24.09 -15.47 2.36
CA ILE A 91 -23.53 -15.22 1.04
C ILE A 91 -22.80 -13.86 1.11
N VAL A 92 -21.48 -13.87 1.01
CA VAL A 92 -20.65 -12.66 1.04
C VAL A 92 -20.21 -12.21 -0.34
N GLY A 93 -20.10 -10.93 -0.56
CA GLY A 93 -19.57 -10.37 -1.83
C GLY A 93 -18.12 -10.77 -2.09
N ASP A 94 -17.75 -10.90 -3.35
CA ASP A 94 -16.45 -11.42 -3.81
C ASP A 94 -15.22 -10.67 -3.27
N SER A 95 -15.36 -9.39 -2.91
CA SER A 95 -14.25 -8.58 -2.40
C SER A 95 -13.65 -9.06 -1.08
N VAL A 96 -14.38 -9.84 -0.28
CA VAL A 96 -13.90 -10.42 0.99
C VAL A 96 -12.88 -11.53 0.74
N VAL A 97 -13.06 -12.28 -0.33
CA VAL A 97 -12.25 -13.46 -0.64
C VAL A 97 -10.82 -13.12 -1.02
N ASN A 98 -10.63 -12.02 -1.76
CA ASN A 98 -9.36 -11.70 -2.39
C ASN A 98 -8.56 -10.58 -1.71
N LYS A 99 -9.20 -9.75 -0.90
CA LYS A 99 -8.57 -8.53 -0.37
C LYS A 99 -8.14 -8.59 1.11
N ASN A 100 -8.67 -9.50 1.89
CA ASN A 100 -8.56 -9.43 3.36
C ASN A 100 -8.03 -10.69 4.07
N ARG A 101 -7.52 -11.69 3.35
CA ARG A 101 -6.90 -12.84 4.02
C ARG A 101 -5.69 -12.42 4.85
N SER A 102 -4.82 -11.61 4.26
CA SER A 102 -3.57 -11.15 4.89
C SER A 102 -3.72 -10.10 6.00
N GLY A 103 -4.91 -9.56 6.21
CA GLY A 103 -5.20 -8.55 7.25
C GLY A 103 -6.11 -9.07 8.36
N THR A 104 -6.39 -10.38 8.40
CA THR A 104 -7.22 -11.02 9.42
C THR A 104 -6.36 -11.98 10.21
N GLU A 105 -6.47 -11.94 11.53
CA GLU A 105 -5.74 -12.84 12.43
C GLU A 105 -6.08 -14.29 12.15
N PRO A 106 -5.13 -15.22 12.14
CA PRO A 106 -5.36 -16.65 11.87
C PRO A 106 -6.42 -17.26 12.77
N GLU A 107 -6.50 -16.85 14.02
CA GLU A 107 -7.47 -17.31 15.02
C GLU A 107 -8.91 -17.04 14.59
N VAL A 108 -9.14 -15.97 13.82
CA VAL A 108 -10.47 -15.66 13.28
C VAL A 108 -10.91 -16.73 12.28
N PHE A 109 -10.00 -17.10 11.36
CA PHE A 109 -10.30 -18.15 10.39
C PHE A 109 -10.43 -19.52 11.04
N LEU A 110 -9.61 -19.81 12.06
CA LEU A 110 -9.73 -21.03 12.85
C LEU A 110 -11.11 -21.10 13.49
N ARG A 111 -11.53 -20.02 14.17
CA ARG A 111 -12.87 -19.95 14.78
C ARG A 111 -14.02 -20.13 13.78
N LEU A 112 -13.90 -19.53 12.59
CA LEU A 112 -14.90 -19.73 11.53
C LEU A 112 -14.89 -21.17 10.99
N ALA A 113 -13.73 -21.80 10.88
CA ALA A 113 -13.62 -23.20 10.46
C ALA A 113 -14.27 -24.15 11.49
N GLU A 114 -14.06 -23.92 12.79
CA GLU A 114 -14.74 -24.64 13.86
C GLU A 114 -16.27 -24.52 13.74
N LEU A 115 -16.79 -23.31 13.56
CA LEU A 115 -18.22 -23.07 13.40
C LEU A 115 -18.81 -23.75 12.17
N ILE A 116 -18.03 -23.84 11.08
CA ILE A 116 -18.42 -24.57 9.87
C ILE A 116 -18.41 -26.09 10.14
N GLU A 117 -17.40 -26.61 10.83
CA GLU A 117 -17.28 -27.99 11.20
C GLU A 117 -18.43 -28.44 12.15
N GLU A 118 -18.82 -27.57 13.09
CA GLU A 118 -19.97 -27.74 13.97
C GLU A 118 -21.32 -27.69 13.22
N GLY A 119 -21.32 -27.28 11.95
CA GLY A 119 -22.52 -27.11 11.13
C GLY A 119 -23.33 -25.85 11.46
N ARG A 120 -22.80 -24.97 12.30
CA ARG A 120 -23.44 -23.72 12.76
C ARG A 120 -23.29 -22.59 11.78
N LEU A 121 -22.26 -22.62 10.94
CA LEU A 121 -21.94 -21.56 9.96
C LEU A 121 -21.80 -22.17 8.58
N LYS A 122 -22.42 -21.51 7.58
CA LYS A 122 -22.18 -21.79 6.17
C LYS A 122 -21.86 -20.49 5.47
N ILE A 123 -20.67 -20.37 4.89
CA ILE A 123 -20.25 -19.19 4.13
C ILE A 123 -20.16 -19.56 2.66
N ARG A 124 -20.71 -18.69 1.81
CA ARG A 124 -20.67 -18.83 0.36
C ARG A 124 -20.29 -17.53 -0.31
N ILE A 125 -19.82 -17.63 -1.54
CA ILE A 125 -19.44 -16.50 -2.40
C ILE A 125 -20.12 -16.63 -3.76
N PRO A 126 -20.30 -15.55 -4.53
CA PRO A 126 -20.88 -15.61 -5.86
C PRO A 126 -20.10 -16.53 -6.78
N LYS A 127 -20.79 -17.30 -7.63
CA LYS A 127 -20.16 -18.08 -8.72
C LYS A 127 -19.63 -17.14 -9.83
N ARG A 128 -20.36 -16.03 -10.08
CA ARG A 128 -20.01 -15.01 -11.08
C ARG A 128 -20.52 -13.66 -10.60
N GLY A 129 -19.75 -12.58 -10.89
CA GLY A 129 -20.14 -11.23 -10.51
C GLY A 129 -20.02 -10.96 -9.01
N GLU A 130 -20.67 -9.90 -8.54
CA GLU A 130 -20.70 -9.48 -7.13
C GLU A 130 -22.15 -9.34 -6.67
N PHE A 131 -22.42 -9.72 -5.41
CA PHE A 131 -23.68 -9.39 -4.75
C PHE A 131 -23.53 -8.04 -4.04
N HIS A 132 -24.41 -7.11 -4.36
CA HIS A 132 -24.47 -5.78 -3.70
C HIS A 132 -25.65 -5.64 -2.75
N GLU A 133 -26.47 -6.66 -2.64
CA GLU A 133 -27.60 -6.70 -1.75
C GLU A 133 -27.13 -6.64 -0.28
N LYS A 134 -27.94 -6.02 0.59
CA LYS A 134 -27.78 -5.94 2.03
C LYS A 134 -29.08 -6.44 2.63
N TRP A 135 -29.18 -7.74 2.73
CA TRP A 135 -30.39 -8.43 3.06
C TRP A 135 -30.15 -9.51 4.10
N ILE A 136 -30.95 -9.49 5.17
CA ILE A 136 -30.91 -10.45 6.27
C ILE A 136 -32.32 -10.97 6.50
N LEU A 137 -32.46 -12.29 6.47
CA LEU A 137 -33.61 -13.02 6.98
C LEU A 137 -33.20 -13.57 8.35
N ALA A 138 -33.88 -13.15 9.39
CA ALA A 138 -33.59 -13.52 10.76
C ALA A 138 -34.81 -14.18 11.38
N GLU A 139 -34.61 -15.29 12.07
CA GLU A 139 -35.71 -16.07 12.65
C GLU A 139 -35.36 -16.63 14.03
N ASN A 140 -36.41 -16.80 14.86
CA ASN A 140 -36.41 -17.56 16.08
C ASN A 140 -37.74 -18.32 16.18
N ASP A 141 -38.04 -18.96 17.31
CA ASP A 141 -39.24 -19.76 17.48
C ASP A 141 -40.56 -18.96 17.41
N GLU A 142 -40.50 -17.62 17.60
CA GLU A 142 -41.69 -16.77 17.73
C GLU A 142 -41.83 -15.72 16.63
N GLU A 143 -40.70 -15.30 16.03
CA GLU A 143 -40.64 -14.18 15.08
C GLU A 143 -39.74 -14.50 13.89
N PHE A 144 -40.14 -13.96 12.75
CA PHE A 144 -39.33 -13.82 11.54
C PHE A 144 -39.14 -12.33 11.22
N ALA A 145 -37.96 -11.93 10.76
CA ALA A 145 -37.69 -10.57 10.30
C ALA A 145 -36.97 -10.56 8.95
N ASP A 146 -37.48 -9.73 8.06
CA ASP A 146 -36.83 -9.33 6.80
C ASP A 146 -36.21 -7.96 6.97
N ILE A 147 -34.86 -7.90 6.99
CA ILE A 147 -34.07 -6.69 7.18
C ILE A 147 -33.36 -6.37 5.89
N PHE A 148 -33.69 -5.24 5.29
CA PHE A 148 -33.17 -4.80 4.00
C PHE A 148 -32.73 -3.34 4.04
N GLY A 149 -31.61 -2.96 3.39
CA GLY A 149 -31.19 -1.57 3.37
C GLY A 149 -29.82 -1.31 2.78
N THR A 150 -29.14 -0.27 3.30
CA THR A 150 -27.83 0.18 2.82
C THR A 150 -26.67 -0.20 3.75
N ALA A 151 -26.96 -0.81 4.91
CA ALA A 151 -25.96 -1.16 5.90
C ALA A 151 -25.18 -2.42 5.51
N ASN A 152 -23.86 -2.34 5.55
CA ASN A 152 -22.93 -3.47 5.34
C ASN A 152 -22.37 -3.96 6.68
N LEU A 153 -21.85 -5.19 6.72
CA LEU A 153 -21.02 -5.69 7.82
C LEU A 153 -19.59 -5.14 7.72
N THR A 154 -19.48 -3.83 7.93
CA THR A 154 -18.22 -3.09 7.97
C THR A 154 -18.26 -2.18 9.19
N SER A 155 -17.13 -1.74 9.71
CA SER A 155 -17.09 -0.84 10.87
C SER A 155 -17.92 0.43 10.67
N ARG A 156 -17.92 0.98 9.46
CA ARG A 156 -18.73 2.17 9.09
C ARG A 156 -20.17 1.81 8.75
N GLY A 157 -20.36 0.75 7.97
CA GLY A 157 -21.69 0.35 7.49
C GLY A 157 -22.59 -0.19 8.58
N SER A 158 -22.03 -0.92 9.54
CA SER A 158 -22.74 -1.47 10.71
C SER A 158 -23.01 -0.46 11.83
N GLY A 159 -22.47 0.76 11.73
CA GLY A 159 -22.64 1.82 12.72
C GLY A 159 -21.56 1.84 13.82
N ARG A 160 -20.57 0.95 13.81
CA ARG A 160 -19.50 0.91 14.82
C ARG A 160 -18.61 2.17 14.79
N SER A 161 -18.43 2.79 13.63
CA SER A 161 -17.59 4.00 13.46
C SER A 161 -18.36 5.19 12.89
N GLY A 162 -19.30 5.75 13.47
CA GLY A 162 -20.06 6.99 13.31
C GLY A 162 -20.06 7.83 12.01
N MET A 163 -19.31 7.46 10.99
CA MET A 163 -19.10 8.32 9.80
C MET A 163 -20.04 8.06 8.62
N GLN A 164 -20.86 7.02 8.64
CA GLN A 164 -21.77 6.70 7.54
C GLN A 164 -23.20 6.58 8.04
N SER A 165 -24.12 7.33 7.42
CA SER A 165 -25.54 7.23 7.72
C SER A 165 -26.18 6.17 6.83
N ASN A 166 -26.40 4.99 7.38
CA ASN A 166 -27.11 3.89 6.71
C ASN A 166 -28.54 3.79 7.23
N GLN A 167 -29.44 3.32 6.38
CA GLN A 167 -30.83 3.06 6.73
C GLN A 167 -31.17 1.60 6.44
N VAL A 168 -31.93 1.00 7.34
CA VAL A 168 -32.47 -0.34 7.15
C VAL A 168 -33.98 -0.33 7.38
N ARG A 169 -34.69 -1.14 6.61
CA ARG A 169 -36.11 -1.44 6.80
C ARG A 169 -36.21 -2.81 7.44
N VAL A 170 -37.06 -2.93 8.42
CA VAL A 170 -37.32 -4.17 9.12
C VAL A 170 -38.82 -4.46 9.05
N ASN A 171 -39.15 -5.58 8.42
CA ASN A 171 -40.49 -6.14 8.40
C ASN A 171 -40.50 -7.39 9.28
N LYS A 172 -41.42 -7.47 10.22
CA LYS A 172 -41.51 -8.61 11.13
C LYS A 172 -42.84 -9.36 10.97
N ILE A 173 -42.79 -10.65 11.15
CA ILE A 173 -43.93 -11.51 11.25
C ILE A 173 -43.83 -12.28 12.58
N SER A 174 -44.84 -12.18 13.42
CA SER A 174 -44.91 -12.92 14.70
C SER A 174 -45.95 -14.04 14.67
N GLY A 175 -45.71 -15.04 15.47
CA GLY A 175 -46.54 -16.26 15.51
C GLY A 175 -46.05 -17.31 14.51
N ASN A 176 -46.96 -18.10 13.93
CA ASN A 176 -46.62 -19.17 12.98
C ASN A 176 -46.23 -18.57 11.59
N TYR A 177 -45.12 -17.84 11.53
CA TYR A 177 -44.66 -17.10 10.33
C TYR A 177 -44.37 -18.04 9.14
N VAL A 178 -44.16 -19.32 9.38
CA VAL A 178 -43.90 -20.35 8.35
C VAL A 178 -45.06 -20.48 7.36
N ASP A 179 -46.27 -20.15 7.81
CA ASP A 179 -47.48 -20.16 6.97
C ASP A 179 -47.62 -18.89 6.14
N SER A 180 -46.80 -17.86 6.39
CA SER A 180 -46.85 -16.63 5.63
C SER A 180 -46.31 -16.78 4.22
N LYS A 181 -47.07 -16.29 3.24
CA LYS A 181 -46.61 -16.23 1.85
C LYS A 181 -45.30 -15.47 1.71
N ARG A 182 -45.16 -14.38 2.44
CA ARG A 182 -43.94 -13.53 2.43
C ARG A 182 -42.72 -14.33 2.88
N TYR A 183 -42.82 -15.07 3.99
CA TYR A 183 -41.72 -15.90 4.47
C TYR A 183 -41.32 -16.94 3.42
N ASN A 184 -42.26 -17.59 2.82
CA ASN A 184 -42.05 -18.64 1.83
C ASN A 184 -41.39 -18.07 0.54
N ASP A 185 -41.86 -16.91 0.05
CA ASP A 185 -41.32 -16.26 -1.15
C ASP A 185 -39.88 -15.83 -0.91
N LEU A 186 -39.57 -15.18 0.23
CA LEU A 186 -38.24 -14.73 0.59
C LEU A 186 -37.26 -15.89 0.79
N ASN A 187 -37.65 -16.94 1.49
CA ASN A 187 -36.83 -18.15 1.66
C ASN A 187 -36.56 -18.87 0.33
N LYS A 188 -37.55 -18.92 -0.56
CA LYS A 188 -37.37 -19.48 -1.91
C LYS A 188 -36.34 -18.68 -2.69
N GLN A 189 -36.44 -17.33 -2.69
CA GLN A 189 -35.45 -16.44 -3.33
C GLN A 189 -34.05 -16.62 -2.76
N TYR A 190 -33.91 -16.70 -1.42
CA TYR A 190 -32.62 -16.93 -0.78
C TYR A 190 -32.05 -18.30 -1.17
N THR A 191 -32.86 -19.34 -1.17
CA THR A 191 -32.48 -20.74 -1.50
C THR A 191 -31.98 -20.83 -2.96
N GLU A 192 -32.64 -20.13 -3.90
CA GLU A 192 -32.17 -20.01 -5.29
C GLU A 192 -30.79 -19.39 -5.36
N TRP A 193 -30.58 -18.25 -4.68
CA TRP A 193 -29.27 -17.60 -4.67
C TRP A 193 -28.19 -18.47 -4.01
N TYR A 194 -28.54 -19.16 -2.93
CA TYR A 194 -27.65 -20.04 -2.20
C TYR A 194 -27.18 -21.22 -3.08
N HIS A 195 -28.05 -21.90 -3.75
CA HIS A 195 -27.70 -23.10 -4.54
C HIS A 195 -27.23 -22.79 -5.95
N GLU A 196 -27.89 -21.86 -6.64
CA GLU A 196 -27.66 -21.63 -8.06
C GLU A 196 -26.58 -20.59 -8.31
N ARG A 197 -26.55 -19.51 -7.54
CA ARG A 197 -25.68 -18.34 -7.79
C ARG A 197 -24.45 -18.26 -6.92
N SER A 198 -24.32 -19.09 -5.90
CA SER A 198 -23.19 -19.08 -4.98
C SER A 198 -22.50 -20.43 -4.86
N LYS A 199 -21.27 -20.42 -4.36
CA LYS A 199 -20.44 -21.59 -4.06
C LYS A 199 -19.86 -21.50 -2.66
N PRO A 200 -19.52 -22.64 -2.01
CA PRO A 200 -18.91 -22.65 -0.69
C PRO A 200 -17.64 -21.79 -0.61
N TYR A 201 -17.40 -21.27 0.58
CA TYR A 201 -16.18 -20.55 0.95
C TYR A 201 -15.70 -21.07 2.31
N LEU A 202 -14.40 -21.28 2.48
CA LEU A 202 -13.74 -21.89 3.62
C LEU A 202 -13.90 -23.43 3.78
N ASP A 203 -14.72 -24.10 3.00
CA ASP A 203 -14.82 -25.56 3.06
C ASP A 203 -13.49 -26.25 2.77
N ASP A 204 -12.65 -25.64 1.93
CA ASP A 204 -11.30 -26.08 1.64
C ASP A 204 -10.38 -25.97 2.87
N LEU A 205 -10.46 -24.87 3.64
CA LEU A 205 -9.74 -24.71 4.89
C LEU A 205 -10.16 -25.75 5.93
N VAL A 206 -11.48 -25.95 6.10
CA VAL A 206 -12.03 -26.97 7.03
C VAL A 206 -11.51 -28.34 6.67
N ASN A 207 -11.46 -28.67 5.38
CA ASN A 207 -10.94 -29.97 4.92
C ASN A 207 -9.44 -30.11 5.16
N LEU A 208 -8.65 -29.05 4.99
CA LEU A 208 -7.21 -29.05 5.31
C LEU A 208 -6.98 -29.27 6.80
N ILE A 209 -7.70 -28.55 7.65
CA ILE A 209 -7.59 -28.72 9.11
C ILE A 209 -7.93 -30.17 9.49
N LYS A 210 -9.00 -30.77 8.94
CA LYS A 210 -9.37 -32.17 9.22
C LYS A 210 -8.32 -33.19 8.79
N GLN A 211 -7.59 -32.90 7.72
CA GLN A 211 -6.56 -33.80 7.19
C GLN A 211 -5.26 -33.74 7.95
N ASP A 212 -4.85 -32.55 8.37
CA ASP A 212 -3.50 -32.30 8.89
C ASP A 212 -3.44 -32.06 10.42
N ARG A 213 -4.61 -31.97 11.12
CA ARG A 213 -4.66 -31.63 12.57
C ARG A 213 -3.91 -32.60 13.49
N ASP A 214 -3.74 -33.85 13.07
CA ASP A 214 -3.02 -34.85 13.87
C ASP A 214 -1.49 -34.70 13.78
N GLU A 215 -0.99 -34.02 12.74
CA GLU A 215 0.44 -33.86 12.47
C GLU A 215 0.92 -32.41 12.65
N THR A 216 0.03 -31.44 12.46
CA THR A 216 0.37 -29.98 12.45
C THR A 216 -0.64 -29.21 13.32
N PRO A 217 -0.18 -28.24 14.15
CA PRO A 217 -1.10 -27.36 14.88
C PRO A 217 -2.08 -26.65 13.94
N GLU A 218 -3.36 -26.62 14.28
CA GLU A 218 -4.41 -26.06 13.41
C GLU A 218 -4.14 -24.59 13.03
N ILE A 219 -3.52 -23.81 13.92
CA ILE A 219 -3.17 -22.43 13.64
C ILE A 219 -2.12 -22.31 12.53
N GLU A 220 -1.14 -23.20 12.48
CA GLU A 220 -0.14 -23.23 11.41
C GLU A 220 -0.75 -23.63 10.06
N ILE A 221 -1.76 -24.50 10.07
CA ILE A 221 -2.53 -24.87 8.87
C ILE A 221 -3.27 -23.63 8.35
N VAL A 222 -3.89 -22.88 9.25
CA VAL A 222 -4.60 -21.63 8.90
C VAL A 222 -3.63 -20.57 8.39
N GLU A 223 -2.50 -20.34 9.02
CA GLU A 223 -1.47 -19.41 8.57
C GLU A 223 -0.96 -19.77 7.18
N ARG A 224 -0.70 -21.05 6.96
CA ARG A 224 -0.33 -21.60 5.66
C ARG A 224 -1.42 -21.34 4.62
N TRP A 225 -2.69 -21.55 4.95
CA TRP A 225 -3.82 -21.28 4.07
C TRP A 225 -4.02 -19.79 3.79
N ILE A 226 -3.81 -18.88 4.77
CA ILE A 226 -3.89 -17.43 4.61
C ILE A 226 -2.82 -16.92 3.63
N SER A 227 -1.60 -17.41 3.72
CA SER A 227 -0.49 -17.02 2.84
C SER A 227 -0.74 -17.40 1.36
N TYR A 228 -1.76 -18.24 1.09
CA TYR A 228 -2.23 -18.63 -0.22
C TYR A 228 -3.14 -17.57 -0.86
N THR A 229 -2.61 -16.56 -1.49
CA THR A 229 -3.39 -15.57 -2.25
C THR A 229 -3.37 -15.89 -3.74
N GLY A 230 -4.52 -16.23 -4.32
CA GLY A 230 -4.66 -16.23 -5.79
C GLY A 230 -5.84 -17.04 -6.32
N SER A 231 -6.57 -16.42 -7.14
CA SER A 231 -7.64 -16.72 -8.09
C SER A 231 -8.20 -18.15 -8.22
N SER A 232 -9.52 -18.21 -8.25
CA SER A 232 -10.47 -19.27 -8.66
C SER A 232 -10.23 -20.68 -8.12
N ALA A 233 -11.02 -21.05 -7.15
CA ALA A 233 -10.87 -22.26 -6.39
C ALA A 233 -11.77 -23.41 -6.88
N THR A 234 -11.13 -24.50 -7.19
CA THR A 234 -11.60 -25.85 -6.87
C THR A 234 -10.74 -26.37 -5.71
N ALA A 235 -11.22 -27.34 -4.91
CA ALA A 235 -10.44 -27.96 -3.81
C ALA A 235 -9.06 -28.47 -4.30
N ASP A 236 -8.98 -28.91 -5.56
CA ASP A 236 -7.74 -29.33 -6.21
C ASP A 236 -6.77 -28.15 -6.41
N SER A 237 -7.25 -26.92 -6.66
CA SER A 237 -6.37 -25.75 -6.84
C SER A 237 -5.69 -25.31 -5.55
N THR A 238 -6.26 -25.60 -4.41
CA THR A 238 -5.65 -25.30 -3.09
C THR A 238 -4.50 -26.25 -2.80
N LYS A 239 -4.70 -27.55 -3.07
CA LYS A 239 -3.63 -28.55 -2.94
C LYS A 239 -2.47 -28.27 -3.92
N VAL A 240 -2.80 -27.89 -5.16
CA VAL A 240 -1.82 -27.48 -6.16
C VAL A 240 -0.96 -26.33 -5.65
N ARG A 241 -1.58 -25.33 -5.07
CA ARG A 241 -0.86 -24.15 -4.53
C ARG A 241 -0.03 -24.51 -3.31
N ALA A 242 -0.57 -25.36 -2.40
CA ALA A 242 0.19 -25.83 -1.24
C ALA A 242 1.49 -26.47 -1.69
N LEU A 243 1.41 -27.38 -2.61
CA LEU A 243 2.57 -28.07 -3.13
C LEU A 243 3.54 -27.15 -3.90
N VAL A 244 2.99 -26.18 -4.66
CA VAL A 244 3.83 -25.16 -5.34
C VAL A 244 4.61 -24.32 -4.31
N HIS A 245 3.96 -23.92 -3.24
CA HIS A 245 4.62 -23.13 -2.19
C HIS A 245 5.64 -23.98 -1.43
N GLU A 246 5.25 -25.16 -0.96
CA GLU A 246 6.13 -26.09 -0.25
C GLU A 246 7.38 -26.38 -1.11
N PHE A 247 7.16 -26.62 -2.41
CA PHE A 247 8.28 -26.78 -3.35
C PHE A 247 9.14 -25.51 -3.46
N GLN A 248 8.52 -24.33 -3.50
CA GLN A 248 9.23 -23.06 -3.60
C GLN A 248 10.01 -22.75 -2.32
N GLU A 249 9.46 -23.03 -1.14
CA GLU A 249 10.17 -22.87 0.14
C GLU A 249 11.34 -23.84 0.24
N LYS A 250 11.12 -25.11 -0.10
CA LYS A 250 12.19 -26.11 -0.12
C LYS A 250 13.26 -25.77 -1.15
N ALA A 251 12.89 -25.30 -2.33
CA ALA A 251 13.85 -24.85 -3.34
C ALA A 251 14.67 -23.62 -2.88
N LEU A 252 14.08 -22.75 -2.08
CA LEU A 252 14.79 -21.63 -1.44
C LEU A 252 15.78 -22.15 -0.38
N ASP A 253 15.37 -23.06 0.49
CA ASP A 253 16.25 -23.67 1.50
C ASP A 253 17.39 -24.47 0.86
N ASP A 254 17.07 -25.31 -0.12
CA ASP A 254 18.05 -26.09 -0.90
C ASP A 254 19.04 -25.17 -1.64
N SER A 255 18.58 -23.99 -2.05
CA SER A 255 19.41 -23.01 -2.75
C SER A 255 20.44 -22.31 -1.85
N MET A 256 20.22 -22.33 -0.56
CA MET A 256 21.20 -21.86 0.45
C MET A 256 22.32 -22.88 0.67
N ASN A 257 22.15 -24.12 0.18
CA ASN A 257 23.15 -25.16 0.26
C ASN A 257 23.79 -25.35 -1.13
N PRO A 258 25.08 -24.99 -1.31
CA PRO A 258 25.75 -25.02 -2.62
C PRO A 258 25.89 -26.45 -3.19
N ASP A 259 25.73 -27.48 -2.36
CA ASP A 259 25.89 -28.89 -2.77
C ASP A 259 24.59 -29.50 -3.30
N ILE A 260 23.44 -28.82 -3.15
CA ILE A 260 22.13 -29.30 -3.61
C ILE A 260 21.80 -28.64 -4.97
N VAL A 261 21.78 -29.47 -6.00
CA VAL A 261 21.52 -29.04 -7.39
C VAL A 261 20.06 -29.29 -7.81
N VAL A 262 19.38 -30.19 -7.12
CA VAL A 262 18.01 -30.62 -7.46
C VAL A 262 17.15 -30.60 -6.19
N THR A 263 16.09 -29.80 -6.20
CA THR A 263 15.06 -29.85 -5.17
C THR A 263 14.11 -30.98 -5.47
N GLU A 264 13.85 -31.81 -4.48
CA GLU A 264 12.97 -32.96 -4.54
C GLU A 264 11.80 -32.79 -3.56
N LEU A 265 10.57 -32.93 -4.06
CA LEU A 265 9.36 -32.96 -3.24
C LEU A 265 8.56 -34.22 -3.53
N THR A 266 8.44 -35.12 -2.56
CA THR A 266 7.58 -36.30 -2.65
C THR A 266 6.25 -36.01 -1.95
N THR A 267 5.13 -36.31 -2.61
CA THR A 267 3.80 -36.03 -2.09
C THR A 267 2.80 -37.15 -2.40
N GLU A 268 1.80 -37.31 -1.53
CA GLU A 268 0.68 -38.23 -1.72
C GLU A 268 -0.44 -37.65 -2.61
N ALA A 269 -0.26 -36.47 -3.19
CA ALA A 269 -1.23 -35.84 -4.06
C ALA A 269 -1.62 -36.72 -5.27
N ASN A 270 -2.84 -36.57 -5.75
CA ASN A 270 -3.30 -37.28 -6.94
C ASN A 270 -2.65 -36.75 -8.24
N ASP A 271 -2.72 -37.54 -9.30
CA ASP A 271 -2.07 -37.22 -10.58
C ASP A 271 -2.52 -35.89 -11.18
N THR A 272 -3.78 -35.52 -11.04
CA THR A 272 -4.31 -34.24 -11.55
C THR A 272 -3.70 -33.03 -10.84
N VAL A 273 -3.57 -33.10 -9.52
CA VAL A 273 -2.92 -32.06 -8.70
C VAL A 273 -1.44 -31.95 -9.08
N LEU A 274 -0.74 -33.07 -9.24
CA LEU A 274 0.66 -33.09 -9.64
C LEU A 274 0.87 -32.52 -11.05
N GLU A 275 -0.03 -32.81 -11.99
CA GLU A 275 0.04 -32.23 -13.36
C GLU A 275 -0.14 -30.72 -13.32
N ASP A 276 -1.01 -30.18 -12.50
CA ASP A 276 -1.21 -28.74 -12.38
C ASP A 276 -0.07 -28.06 -11.64
N VAL A 277 0.54 -28.70 -10.62
CA VAL A 277 1.80 -28.24 -10.01
C VAL A 277 2.92 -28.17 -11.04
N VAL A 278 3.09 -29.24 -11.83
CA VAL A 278 4.08 -29.29 -12.89
C VAL A 278 3.86 -28.19 -13.93
N LYS A 279 2.63 -27.92 -14.35
CA LYS A 279 2.34 -26.81 -15.29
C LYS A 279 2.71 -25.45 -14.74
N ILE A 280 2.45 -25.18 -13.46
CA ILE A 280 2.78 -23.91 -12.82
C ILE A 280 4.30 -23.73 -12.67
N LEU A 281 5.01 -24.81 -12.34
CA LEU A 281 6.43 -24.83 -12.14
C LEU A 281 7.23 -25.17 -13.43
N ALA A 282 6.55 -25.53 -14.52
CA ALA A 282 7.16 -26.00 -15.78
C ALA A 282 8.30 -25.12 -16.35
N PRO A 283 8.30 -23.78 -16.17
CA PRO A 283 9.44 -22.98 -16.60
C PRO A 283 10.76 -23.34 -15.93
N ALA A 284 10.74 -24.10 -14.85
CA ALA A 284 11.91 -24.44 -14.03
C ALA A 284 12.56 -25.79 -14.38
N GLY A 285 12.32 -26.35 -15.56
CA GLY A 285 12.96 -27.61 -15.98
C GLY A 285 12.56 -28.82 -15.14
N LEU A 286 11.30 -28.87 -14.69
CA LEU A 286 10.78 -29.93 -13.84
C LEU A 286 10.75 -31.28 -14.51
N ARG A 287 11.12 -32.30 -13.74
CA ARG A 287 10.86 -33.72 -14.04
C ARG A 287 9.90 -34.27 -12.99
N ARG A 288 9.02 -35.13 -13.44
CA ARG A 288 8.15 -35.89 -12.56
C ARG A 288 8.56 -37.36 -12.61
N GLU A 289 8.84 -37.93 -11.46
CA GLU A 289 9.12 -39.35 -11.30
C GLU A 289 8.11 -39.95 -10.31
N GLY A 290 7.01 -40.50 -10.84
CA GLY A 290 5.91 -41.01 -10.02
C GLY A 290 5.21 -39.93 -9.23
N ARG A 291 5.35 -39.94 -7.90
CA ARG A 291 4.80 -38.93 -6.95
C ARG A 291 5.83 -37.92 -6.49
N THR A 292 7.01 -37.95 -7.06
CA THR A 292 8.09 -37.03 -6.77
C THR A 292 8.20 -35.97 -7.86
N ILE A 293 8.28 -34.71 -7.47
CA ILE A 293 8.58 -33.56 -8.32
C ILE A 293 10.06 -33.24 -8.12
N LEU A 294 10.79 -33.24 -9.22
CA LEU A 294 12.22 -32.91 -9.25
C LEU A 294 12.41 -31.65 -10.08
N ALA A 295 13.06 -30.64 -9.55
CA ALA A 295 13.47 -29.46 -10.33
C ALA A 295 14.93 -29.12 -10.05
N ASP A 296 15.65 -28.80 -11.12
CA ASP A 296 16.94 -28.15 -10.95
C ASP A 296 16.70 -26.79 -10.29
N THR A 297 17.28 -26.59 -9.12
CA THR A 297 17.15 -25.33 -8.36
C THR A 297 17.69 -24.13 -9.15
N ARG A 298 18.67 -24.33 -10.04
CA ARG A 298 19.32 -23.26 -10.80
C ARG A 298 18.39 -22.56 -11.81
N PRO A 299 17.67 -23.25 -12.71
CA PRO A 299 16.75 -22.56 -13.63
C PRO A 299 15.54 -21.96 -12.93
N PHE A 300 15.08 -22.57 -11.84
CA PHE A 300 13.98 -22.05 -11.06
C PHE A 300 14.34 -20.74 -10.34
N LEU A 301 15.58 -20.68 -9.86
CA LEU A 301 16.17 -19.48 -9.32
C LEU A 301 16.60 -18.53 -10.45
N ASP A 302 17.18 -19.04 -11.56
CA ASP A 302 17.67 -18.24 -12.67
C ASP A 302 16.55 -17.49 -13.42
N GLN A 303 15.37 -18.02 -13.57
CA GLN A 303 14.26 -17.29 -14.19
C GLN A 303 13.71 -16.15 -13.32
N ARG A 304 13.84 -16.25 -11.99
CA ARG A 304 13.40 -15.21 -11.05
C ARG A 304 14.55 -14.46 -10.36
N VAL A 305 15.69 -15.11 -10.17
CA VAL A 305 16.83 -14.64 -9.37
C VAL A 305 18.02 -14.17 -10.21
N SER A 306 18.15 -14.59 -11.48
CA SER A 306 19.19 -14.01 -12.37
C SER A 306 19.03 -12.52 -12.61
N THR A 307 17.86 -11.97 -12.25
CA THR A 307 17.51 -10.57 -12.52
C THR A 307 17.22 -9.74 -11.26
N PHE A 308 16.92 -10.34 -10.10
CA PHE A 308 16.58 -9.60 -8.90
C PHE A 308 17.38 -10.07 -7.68
N PRO A 309 18.16 -9.19 -7.03
CA PRO A 309 18.92 -9.53 -5.85
C PRO A 309 18.02 -9.90 -4.67
N LEU A 310 18.30 -10.99 -3.98
CA LEU A 310 17.64 -11.36 -2.74
C LEU A 310 18.46 -10.84 -1.57
N MET A 311 17.86 -9.96 -0.77
CA MET A 311 18.51 -9.35 0.38
C MET A 311 17.68 -9.60 1.62
N SER A 312 18.32 -10.02 2.70
CA SER A 312 17.68 -10.28 4.00
C SER A 312 18.60 -9.89 5.14
N ILE A 313 18.04 -9.70 6.33
CA ILE A 313 18.80 -9.56 7.57
C ILE A 313 18.79 -10.93 8.25
N VAL A 314 19.97 -11.51 8.45
CA VAL A 314 20.19 -12.81 9.10
C VAL A 314 21.33 -12.64 10.10
N ASP A 315 21.11 -13.04 11.35
CA ASP A 315 22.12 -12.96 12.43
C ASP A 315 22.78 -11.56 12.50
N GLU A 316 21.96 -10.51 12.47
CA GLU A 316 22.41 -9.10 12.55
C GLU A 316 23.33 -8.67 11.39
N LYS A 317 23.28 -9.36 10.28
CA LYS A 317 24.05 -9.05 9.07
C LYS A 317 23.12 -9.00 7.84
N ILE A 318 23.46 -8.16 6.89
CA ILE A 318 22.82 -8.19 5.58
C ILE A 318 23.40 -9.35 4.78
N SER A 319 22.56 -10.30 4.46
CA SER A 319 22.84 -11.35 3.48
C SER A 319 22.27 -10.94 2.12
N LEU A 320 23.09 -10.95 1.09
CA LEU A 320 22.72 -10.62 -0.27
C LEU A 320 23.06 -11.78 -1.19
N ARG A 321 22.08 -12.25 -1.93
CA ARG A 321 22.28 -13.21 -3.01
C ARG A 321 22.07 -12.55 -4.37
N VAL A 322 23.07 -12.66 -5.22
CA VAL A 322 23.04 -12.19 -6.61
C VAL A 322 23.41 -13.37 -7.51
N GLY A 323 22.44 -13.90 -8.25
CA GLY A 323 22.63 -15.13 -9.00
C GLY A 323 22.94 -16.30 -8.07
N ASN A 324 24.08 -16.95 -8.27
CA ASN A 324 24.53 -18.09 -7.45
C ASN A 324 25.47 -17.68 -6.30
N GLU A 325 25.78 -16.41 -6.15
CA GLU A 325 26.72 -15.91 -5.15
C GLU A 325 25.96 -15.34 -3.95
N THR A 326 26.36 -15.79 -2.74
CA THR A 326 25.89 -15.20 -1.50
C THR A 326 27.01 -14.33 -0.93
N LEU A 327 26.67 -13.07 -0.67
CA LEU A 327 27.59 -12.05 -0.18
C LEU A 327 27.09 -11.51 1.17
N VAL A 328 28.00 -11.31 2.10
CA VAL A 328 27.69 -10.55 3.33
C VAL A 328 27.93 -9.07 3.03
N ARG A 329 26.91 -8.25 3.30
CA ARG A 329 26.94 -6.80 3.04
C ARG A 329 26.95 -5.97 4.35
N THR A 330 27.50 -6.56 5.40
CA THR A 330 27.74 -5.90 6.70
C THR A 330 29.17 -6.15 7.10
N ALA A 331 29.91 -5.11 7.41
CA ALA A 331 31.31 -5.22 7.87
C ALA A 331 31.37 -5.89 9.24
N GLU A 332 32.44 -6.64 9.50
CA GLU A 332 32.69 -7.19 10.84
C GLU A 332 33.18 -6.08 11.80
N ASP A 333 34.16 -5.30 11.36
CA ASP A 333 34.72 -4.16 12.10
C ASP A 333 34.73 -2.89 11.25
N TYR A 334 34.92 -1.73 11.89
CA TYR A 334 35.06 -0.46 11.21
C TYR A 334 36.51 -0.26 10.71
N ASP A 335 36.66 -0.13 9.39
CA ASP A 335 37.89 0.29 8.74
C ASP A 335 37.75 1.75 8.29
N ILE A 336 38.50 2.64 8.91
CA ILE A 336 38.43 4.09 8.69
C ILE A 336 38.83 4.47 7.26
N ASP A 337 39.82 3.79 6.69
CA ASP A 337 40.30 4.11 5.34
C ASP A 337 39.30 3.64 4.28
N GLU A 338 38.69 2.49 4.48
CA GLU A 338 37.61 2.00 3.61
C GLU A 338 36.33 2.87 3.74
N ILE A 339 35.99 3.35 4.94
CA ILE A 339 34.88 4.31 5.12
C ILE A 339 35.19 5.60 4.36
N ARG A 340 36.41 6.14 4.50
CA ARG A 340 36.85 7.34 3.79
C ARG A 340 36.74 7.15 2.29
N LYS A 341 37.28 6.06 1.76
CA LYS A 341 37.20 5.69 0.34
C LYS A 341 35.73 5.62 -0.13
N GLY A 342 34.85 5.05 0.66
CA GLY A 342 33.43 4.94 0.36
C GLY A 342 32.74 6.32 0.28
N LEU A 343 33.02 7.22 1.23
CA LEU A 343 32.51 8.58 1.25
C LEU A 343 33.03 9.40 0.06
N GLU A 344 34.33 9.31 -0.23
CA GLU A 344 34.96 9.97 -1.39
C GLU A 344 34.39 9.48 -2.71
N GLY A 345 34.05 8.18 -2.81
CA GLY A 345 33.36 7.61 -3.96
C GLY A 345 31.95 8.20 -4.17
N ILE A 346 31.18 8.36 -3.09
CA ILE A 346 29.88 9.09 -3.15
C ILE A 346 30.08 10.52 -3.58
N HIS A 347 31.04 11.25 -2.97
CA HIS A 347 31.34 12.62 -3.32
C HIS A 347 31.71 12.76 -4.81
N SER A 348 32.60 11.90 -5.30
CA SER A 348 33.04 11.88 -6.70
C SER A 348 31.88 11.71 -7.67
N TYR A 349 30.91 10.85 -7.31
CA TYR A 349 29.72 10.68 -8.14
C TYR A 349 28.81 11.93 -8.10
N VAL A 350 28.54 12.47 -6.93
CA VAL A 350 27.73 13.70 -6.79
C VAL A 350 28.35 14.87 -7.52
N GLU A 351 29.68 14.99 -7.47
CA GLU A 351 30.43 16.05 -8.17
C GLU A 351 30.34 15.93 -9.71
N THR A 352 29.93 14.78 -10.28
CA THR A 352 29.65 14.70 -11.71
C THR A 352 28.58 15.69 -12.17
N MET A 353 27.79 16.24 -11.26
CA MET A 353 26.83 17.32 -11.56
C MET A 353 27.49 18.61 -12.06
N GLU A 354 28.78 18.79 -11.81
CA GLU A 354 29.54 19.90 -12.42
C GLU A 354 29.63 19.80 -13.95
N LEU A 355 29.56 18.57 -14.49
CA LEU A 355 29.56 18.32 -15.92
C LEU A 355 28.18 18.53 -16.56
N ALA A 356 27.13 18.61 -15.75
CA ALA A 356 25.78 18.78 -16.22
C ALA A 356 25.39 20.27 -16.30
N ARG A 357 24.50 20.59 -17.22
CA ARG A 357 23.76 21.85 -17.18
C ARG A 357 22.62 21.72 -16.19
N CYS A 358 22.71 22.40 -15.06
CA CYS A 358 21.70 22.43 -14.02
C CYS A 358 21.20 23.86 -13.84
N LYS A 359 19.93 24.00 -13.47
CA LYS A 359 19.40 25.31 -13.06
C LYS A 359 19.96 25.71 -11.69
N ASN A 360 20.09 24.72 -10.81
CA ASN A 360 20.72 24.87 -9.49
C ASN A 360 21.60 23.64 -9.21
N LYS A 361 22.90 23.81 -9.26
CA LYS A 361 23.88 22.74 -9.06
C LYS A 361 23.88 22.24 -7.63
N ALA A 362 23.77 23.11 -6.64
CA ALA A 362 23.72 22.72 -5.23
C ALA A 362 22.50 21.85 -4.96
N TYR A 363 21.33 22.24 -5.47
CA TYR A 363 20.13 21.43 -5.36
C TYR A 363 20.24 20.10 -6.12
N ALA A 364 20.81 20.10 -7.32
CA ALA A 364 21.01 18.87 -8.09
C ALA A 364 21.93 17.88 -7.36
N LYS A 365 23.04 18.37 -6.76
CA LYS A 365 23.93 17.55 -5.93
C LYS A 365 23.22 17.01 -4.69
N MET A 366 22.47 17.85 -3.99
CA MET A 366 21.68 17.46 -2.82
C MET A 366 20.61 16.41 -3.19
N SER A 367 19.92 16.60 -4.33
CA SER A 367 18.94 15.64 -4.86
C SER A 367 19.54 14.27 -5.12
N ILE A 368 20.72 14.21 -5.73
CA ILE A 368 21.41 12.95 -6.00
C ILE A 368 21.83 12.27 -4.70
N TYR A 369 22.35 13.04 -3.76
CA TYR A 369 22.74 12.49 -2.46
C TYR A 369 21.51 11.94 -1.71
N GLU A 370 20.39 12.66 -1.71
CA GLU A 370 19.12 12.22 -1.12
C GLU A 370 18.61 10.90 -1.74
N ILE A 371 18.75 10.73 -3.06
CA ILE A 371 18.43 9.47 -3.74
C ILE A 371 19.36 8.35 -3.28
N MET A 372 20.67 8.59 -3.21
CA MET A 372 21.63 7.59 -2.71
C MET A 372 21.33 7.20 -1.28
N LEU A 373 21.02 8.16 -0.42
CA LEU A 373 20.65 7.90 0.97
C LEU A 373 19.36 7.07 1.06
N TYR A 374 18.37 7.33 0.19
CA TYR A 374 17.18 6.52 0.11
C TYR A 374 17.51 5.06 -0.26
N PHE A 375 18.41 4.84 -1.23
CA PHE A 375 18.86 3.50 -1.58
C PHE A 375 19.56 2.81 -0.41
N LEU A 376 20.48 3.48 0.28
CA LEU A 376 21.19 2.92 1.43
C LEU A 376 20.25 2.56 2.59
N THR A 377 19.17 3.34 2.79
CA THR A 377 18.18 3.10 3.85
C THR A 377 17.08 2.11 3.45
N SER A 378 16.87 1.89 2.16
CA SER A 378 15.75 1.08 1.66
C SER A 378 15.70 -0.35 2.22
N PRO A 379 16.80 -1.06 2.47
CA PRO A 379 16.76 -2.39 3.08
C PRO A 379 16.21 -2.41 4.52
N PHE A 380 16.28 -1.28 5.21
CA PHE A 380 15.84 -1.15 6.59
C PHE A 380 14.42 -0.57 6.73
N HIS A 381 13.82 -0.11 5.66
CA HIS A 381 12.50 0.52 5.69
C HIS A 381 11.40 -0.43 6.21
N HIS A 382 11.51 -1.73 5.97
CA HIS A 382 10.57 -2.70 6.53
C HIS A 382 10.64 -2.72 8.08
N ALA A 383 11.85 -2.75 8.64
CA ALA A 383 12.04 -2.69 10.10
C ALA A 383 11.58 -1.35 10.68
N TYR A 384 11.88 -0.23 9.99
CA TYR A 384 11.39 1.09 10.35
C TYR A 384 9.85 1.13 10.38
N MET A 385 9.18 0.50 9.44
CA MET A 385 7.72 0.42 9.42
C MET A 385 7.14 -0.41 10.57
N LYS A 386 7.80 -1.50 10.93
CA LYS A 386 7.41 -2.26 12.13
C LYS A 386 7.50 -1.39 13.38
N GLN A 387 8.56 -0.60 13.51
CA GLN A 387 8.73 0.34 14.62
C GLN A 387 7.65 1.43 14.60
N THR A 388 7.38 2.04 13.44
CA THR A 388 6.33 3.05 13.28
C THR A 388 4.98 2.54 13.79
N ARG A 389 4.61 1.32 13.46
CA ARG A 389 3.35 0.72 13.92
C ARG A 389 3.35 0.39 15.40
N ARG A 390 4.49 0.02 15.94
CA ARG A 390 4.64 -0.23 17.37
C ARG A 390 4.41 1.05 18.16
N GLU A 391 4.94 2.19 17.68
CA GLU A 391 4.86 3.48 18.36
C GLU A 391 3.51 4.19 18.15
N LEU A 392 2.98 4.17 16.92
CA LEU A 392 1.83 4.96 16.53
C LEU A 392 0.51 4.18 16.40
N GLY A 393 0.57 2.86 16.59
CA GLY A 393 -0.58 1.96 16.46
C GLY A 393 -0.66 1.28 15.09
N TRP A 394 -1.31 0.11 15.06
CA TRP A 394 -1.43 -0.73 13.87
C TRP A 394 -2.28 -0.13 12.75
N ASP A 395 -3.11 0.83 13.06
CA ASP A 395 -3.94 1.60 12.13
C ASP A 395 -3.20 2.79 11.51
N TYR A 396 -1.94 3.01 11.90
CA TYR A 396 -1.12 4.05 11.29
C TYR A 396 -0.70 3.63 9.87
N GLU A 397 -1.32 4.28 8.90
CA GLU A 397 -1.16 3.93 7.47
C GLU A 397 0.04 4.64 6.78
N ARG A 398 0.79 5.47 7.49
CA ARG A 398 1.89 6.23 6.89
C ARG A 398 3.21 5.54 7.18
N GLY A 399 3.89 5.10 6.14
CA GLY A 399 5.19 4.47 6.21
C GLY A 399 6.24 5.12 5.31
N PRO A 400 7.40 4.47 5.10
CA PRO A 400 8.37 4.93 4.13
C PRO A 400 7.72 5.09 2.76
N LYS A 401 7.77 6.30 2.22
CA LYS A 401 7.14 6.61 0.94
C LYS A 401 7.96 5.99 -0.19
N PRO A 402 7.33 5.29 -1.17
CA PRO A 402 8.01 4.92 -2.40
C PRO A 402 8.71 6.12 -3.05
N LEU A 403 9.89 5.88 -3.61
CA LEU A 403 10.67 6.95 -4.24
C LEU A 403 10.25 7.15 -5.70
N ALA A 404 9.94 8.39 -6.07
CA ALA A 404 9.73 8.83 -7.44
C ALA A 404 10.84 9.79 -7.85
N ILE A 405 11.64 9.40 -8.83
CA ILE A 405 12.71 10.23 -9.38
C ILE A 405 12.20 10.86 -10.67
N TYR A 406 11.94 12.16 -10.63
CA TYR A 406 11.55 12.94 -11.79
C TYR A 406 12.74 13.61 -12.46
N GLY A 407 12.76 13.57 -13.76
CA GLY A 407 13.74 14.34 -14.52
C GLY A 407 13.60 14.11 -16.01
N ASN A 408 13.93 15.13 -16.81
CA ASN A 408 13.83 15.08 -18.28
C ASN A 408 14.79 14.06 -18.89
N THR A 409 14.60 13.73 -20.15
CA THR A 409 15.51 12.84 -20.90
C THR A 409 16.95 13.36 -20.86
N LYS A 410 17.94 12.47 -20.76
CA LYS A 410 19.39 12.75 -20.68
C LYS A 410 19.84 13.39 -19.38
N ASN A 411 19.13 13.22 -18.28
CA ASN A 411 19.55 13.71 -16.97
C ASN A 411 20.31 12.69 -16.10
N GLY A 412 20.62 11.51 -16.62
CA GLY A 412 21.46 10.52 -15.94
C GLY A 412 20.74 9.61 -14.95
N LYS A 413 19.37 9.57 -14.91
CA LYS A 413 18.60 8.71 -14.01
C LYS A 413 19.06 7.24 -14.04
N THR A 414 19.13 6.64 -15.22
CA THR A 414 19.54 5.24 -15.39
C THR A 414 20.95 4.97 -14.85
N TYR A 415 21.89 5.90 -15.06
CA TYR A 415 23.24 5.77 -14.51
C TYR A 415 23.26 5.87 -12.99
N LEU A 416 22.46 6.76 -12.42
CA LEU A 416 22.31 6.90 -10.97
C LEU A 416 21.71 5.63 -10.36
N LEU A 417 20.65 5.07 -10.97
CA LEU A 417 20.06 3.80 -10.52
C LEU A 417 21.08 2.67 -10.50
N LYS A 418 21.89 2.55 -11.57
CA LYS A 418 22.97 1.54 -11.65
C LYS A 418 24.02 1.76 -10.57
N TYR A 419 24.43 3.00 -10.34
CA TYR A 419 25.38 3.33 -9.29
C TYR A 419 24.84 2.99 -7.89
N CYS A 420 23.60 3.40 -7.57
CA CYS A 420 22.96 3.10 -6.30
C CYS A 420 22.77 1.59 -6.08
N SER A 421 22.35 0.87 -7.11
CA SER A 421 22.23 -0.59 -7.04
C SER A 421 23.58 -1.25 -6.75
N ARG A 422 24.64 -0.74 -7.35
CA ARG A 422 26.01 -1.22 -7.09
C ARG A 422 26.47 -0.90 -5.67
N LEU A 423 26.13 0.26 -5.12
CA LEU A 423 26.43 0.56 -3.71
C LEU A 423 25.86 -0.51 -2.78
N LEU A 424 24.62 -0.96 -3.04
CA LEU A 424 23.98 -2.01 -2.24
C LEU A 424 24.59 -3.39 -2.47
N THR A 425 24.84 -3.75 -3.73
CA THR A 425 25.26 -5.11 -4.07
C THR A 425 26.77 -5.33 -4.04
N GLY A 426 27.57 -4.29 -4.25
CA GLY A 426 29.01 -4.40 -4.42
C GLY A 426 29.43 -5.03 -5.76
N VAL A 427 28.49 -5.41 -6.62
CA VAL A 427 28.74 -6.15 -7.85
C VAL A 427 28.49 -5.29 -9.08
N ASN A 428 29.33 -5.46 -10.10
CA ASN A 428 29.21 -4.77 -11.40
C ASN A 428 28.08 -5.27 -12.28
N ASN A 429 27.20 -6.12 -11.76
CA ASN A 429 26.10 -6.67 -12.52
C ASN A 429 25.10 -5.56 -12.90
N GLN A 430 24.56 -5.69 -14.09
CA GLN A 430 23.39 -4.96 -14.53
C GLN A 430 22.23 -5.38 -13.63
N VAL A 431 22.14 -4.80 -12.44
CA VAL A 431 20.93 -4.94 -11.65
C VAL A 431 19.81 -4.36 -12.48
N SER A 432 18.98 -5.24 -12.96
CA SER A 432 17.92 -4.91 -13.87
C SER A 432 16.91 -4.00 -13.17
N SER A 433 16.88 -2.76 -13.61
CA SER A 433 15.66 -1.99 -13.55
C SER A 433 14.67 -2.65 -14.50
N TYR A 434 13.46 -2.88 -14.04
CA TYR A 434 12.37 -3.32 -14.91
C TYR A 434 11.95 -2.17 -15.82
N ASP A 435 11.59 -2.49 -17.04
CA ASP A 435 11.13 -1.50 -18.00
C ASP A 435 9.62 -1.18 -17.83
N ASP A 436 9.15 -0.18 -18.55
CA ASP A 436 7.73 0.20 -18.58
C ASP A 436 6.81 -0.95 -18.98
N GLY A 437 7.24 -1.84 -19.89
CA GLY A 437 6.46 -3.00 -20.33
C GLY A 437 6.10 -3.95 -19.20
N GLU A 438 6.97 -4.06 -18.21
CA GLU A 438 6.80 -4.92 -17.06
C GLU A 438 6.05 -4.29 -15.89
N PHE A 439 5.84 -2.96 -15.90
CA PHE A 439 5.12 -2.26 -14.86
C PHE A 439 3.63 -2.60 -14.90
N SER A 440 3.22 -3.58 -14.10
CA SER A 440 1.84 -4.01 -13.92
C SER A 440 1.52 -4.22 -12.44
N PHE A 441 0.23 -4.03 -12.06
CA PHE A 441 -0.20 -4.18 -10.66
C PHE A 441 0.24 -5.52 -10.06
N THR A 442 0.03 -6.61 -10.79
CA THR A 442 0.38 -7.96 -10.34
C THR A 442 1.89 -8.12 -10.22
N LYS A 443 2.67 -7.73 -11.24
CA LYS A 443 4.12 -7.85 -11.19
C LYS A 443 4.76 -6.99 -10.10
N VAL A 444 4.30 -5.74 -9.95
CA VAL A 444 4.81 -4.86 -8.87
C VAL A 444 4.49 -5.46 -7.50
N LYS A 445 3.25 -5.95 -7.30
CA LYS A 445 2.86 -6.63 -6.06
C LYS A 445 3.75 -7.83 -5.79
N ASP A 446 3.88 -8.72 -6.76
CA ASP A 446 4.65 -9.96 -6.62
C ASP A 446 6.12 -9.66 -6.24
N LEU A 447 6.75 -8.69 -6.91
CA LEU A 447 8.12 -8.31 -6.62
C LEU A 447 8.28 -7.67 -5.24
N LEU A 448 7.37 -6.75 -4.85
CA LEU A 448 7.43 -6.07 -3.55
C LEU A 448 7.21 -7.02 -2.37
N THR A 449 6.39 -8.04 -2.55
CA THR A 449 6.06 -9.02 -1.51
C THR A 449 6.98 -10.25 -1.53
N TRP A 450 7.99 -10.26 -2.37
CA TRP A 450 8.90 -11.39 -2.56
C TRP A 450 10.05 -11.38 -1.56
N SER A 451 9.77 -11.52 -0.31
CA SER A 451 10.73 -11.75 0.82
C SER A 451 12.16 -11.16 0.67
N SER A 452 12.34 -10.10 -0.13
CA SER A 452 13.62 -9.42 -0.33
C SER A 452 13.57 -8.00 0.20
N LEU A 453 14.63 -7.56 0.84
CA LEU A 453 14.82 -6.16 1.26
C LEU A 453 15.45 -5.28 0.18
N PHE A 454 15.92 -5.89 -0.94
CA PHE A 454 16.46 -5.12 -2.06
C PHE A 454 15.33 -4.33 -2.75
N PRO A 455 15.53 -3.04 -3.07
CA PRO A 455 14.47 -2.23 -3.66
C PRO A 455 14.07 -2.69 -5.07
N VAL A 456 12.78 -2.68 -5.36
CA VAL A 456 12.24 -2.91 -6.70
C VAL A 456 12.30 -1.61 -7.50
N ILE A 457 13.01 -1.66 -8.62
CA ILE A 457 13.32 -0.48 -9.42
C ILE A 457 12.63 -0.57 -10.78
N TYR A 458 11.87 0.46 -11.14
CA TYR A 458 11.31 0.63 -12.48
C TYR A 458 11.89 1.90 -13.11
N ASP A 459 12.57 1.74 -14.24
CA ASP A 459 13.18 2.85 -14.96
C ASP A 459 12.28 3.33 -16.10
N ASP A 460 12.16 4.66 -16.21
CA ASP A 460 11.46 5.38 -17.28
C ASP A 460 9.99 5.00 -17.51
N ILE A 461 9.19 5.02 -16.41
CA ILE A 461 7.75 4.75 -16.50
C ILE A 461 7.06 5.79 -17.39
N SER A 462 6.29 5.29 -18.36
CA SER A 462 5.60 6.12 -19.35
C SER A 462 4.49 6.99 -18.76
N ASP A 463 4.19 8.11 -19.43
CA ASP A 463 3.10 9.03 -19.08
C ASP A 463 1.76 8.33 -18.98
N THR A 464 1.52 7.33 -19.83
CA THR A 464 0.27 6.57 -19.85
C THR A 464 0.04 5.74 -18.61
N LYS A 465 1.12 5.23 -17.99
CA LYS A 465 1.06 4.47 -16.73
C LYS A 465 1.11 5.37 -15.52
N TRP A 466 1.85 6.48 -15.59
CA TRP A 466 1.97 7.44 -14.52
C TRP A 466 0.68 8.21 -14.23
N GLY A 467 -0.06 8.59 -15.28
CA GLY A 467 -1.27 9.41 -15.18
C GLY A 467 -2.58 8.65 -14.98
N LYS A 468 -2.59 7.31 -14.91
CA LYS A 468 -3.81 6.51 -14.81
C LYS A 468 -4.07 6.05 -13.37
N GLN A 469 -5.34 5.73 -13.12
CA GLN A 469 -5.87 5.02 -11.94
C GLN A 469 -4.99 3.83 -11.49
N TYR A 470 -4.15 3.34 -12.35
CA TYR A 470 -3.21 2.25 -12.19
C TYR A 470 -2.10 2.52 -11.17
N MET A 471 -1.37 3.63 -11.28
CA MET A 471 -0.36 4.04 -10.29
C MET A 471 -1.02 4.28 -8.93
N ASP A 472 -2.22 4.86 -8.95
CA ASP A 472 -3.01 5.09 -7.76
C ASP A 472 -3.33 3.78 -7.03
N GLN A 473 -3.75 2.75 -7.76
CA GLN A 473 -4.02 1.42 -7.20
C GLN A 473 -2.76 0.78 -6.61
N ILE A 474 -1.62 0.87 -7.30
CA ILE A 474 -0.34 0.33 -6.81
C ILE A 474 0.04 1.01 -5.49
N ILE A 475 0.03 2.34 -5.46
CA ILE A 475 0.47 3.10 -4.28
C ILE A 475 -0.49 2.95 -3.10
N ARG A 476 -1.80 2.86 -3.34
CA ARG A 476 -2.76 2.55 -2.27
C ARG A 476 -2.55 1.15 -1.72
N SER A 477 -2.42 0.15 -2.60
CA SER A 477 -2.22 -1.24 -2.17
C SER A 477 -0.87 -1.43 -1.46
N TYR A 478 0.15 -0.71 -1.89
CA TYR A 478 1.44 -0.66 -1.20
C TYR A 478 1.28 -0.22 0.26
N TRP A 479 0.51 0.85 0.51
CA TRP A 479 0.29 1.39 1.83
C TRP A 479 -0.69 0.58 2.68
N ASP A 480 -1.76 0.12 2.05
CA ASP A 480 -2.89 -0.44 2.79
C ASP A 480 -2.70 -1.93 3.09
N ASN A 481 -1.99 -2.69 2.23
CA ASN A 481 -2.07 -4.15 2.28
C ASN A 481 -0.77 -4.93 2.08
N TRP A 482 0.20 -4.43 1.33
CA TRP A 482 1.24 -5.33 0.84
C TRP A 482 2.36 -5.63 1.83
N TRP A 483 2.63 -4.73 2.75
CA TRP A 483 3.72 -4.89 3.72
C TRP A 483 3.22 -5.18 5.15
N GLN A 484 1.97 -5.62 5.26
CA GLN A 484 1.36 -6.09 6.48
C GLN A 484 1.75 -7.55 6.72
N GLY A 485 2.81 -7.83 7.39
CA GLY A 485 3.21 -9.20 7.71
C GLY A 485 4.65 -9.32 8.19
N ASP A 486 5.05 -10.52 8.56
CA ASP A 486 6.43 -10.78 9.02
C ASP A 486 7.41 -10.98 7.87
N LYS A 487 6.92 -11.17 6.64
CA LYS A 487 7.80 -11.30 5.46
C LYS A 487 8.49 -9.98 5.13
N ASN A 488 9.74 -10.06 4.73
CA ASN A 488 10.46 -8.91 4.22
C ASN A 488 9.71 -8.27 3.05
N HIS A 489 9.73 -6.96 2.99
CA HIS A 489 9.04 -6.21 1.96
C HIS A 489 10.00 -5.21 1.30
N SER A 490 10.10 -5.29 -0.02
CA SER A 490 10.95 -4.38 -0.80
C SER A 490 10.35 -2.97 -0.89
N GLN A 491 11.22 -1.97 -1.03
CA GLN A 491 10.80 -0.62 -1.38
C GLN A 491 10.62 -0.46 -2.88
N LEU A 492 9.65 0.38 -3.29
CA LEU A 492 9.42 0.71 -4.68
C LEU A 492 10.16 2.01 -5.05
N ILE A 493 10.95 1.94 -6.11
CA ILE A 493 11.65 3.08 -6.71
C ILE A 493 11.23 3.18 -8.18
N VAL A 494 10.76 4.33 -8.59
CA VAL A 494 10.35 4.57 -9.98
C VAL A 494 11.02 5.82 -10.53
N THR A 495 11.41 5.78 -11.81
CA THR A 495 11.82 6.98 -12.53
C THR A 495 10.83 7.34 -13.61
N SER A 496 10.69 8.61 -13.89
CA SER A 496 9.82 9.10 -14.95
C SER A 496 10.28 10.45 -15.49
N ASN A 497 9.87 10.74 -16.72
CA ASN A 497 9.99 12.07 -17.32
C ASN A 497 8.81 12.97 -16.94
N ARG A 498 7.93 12.51 -16.06
CA ARG A 498 6.75 13.24 -15.56
C ARG A 498 6.77 13.31 -14.04
N ARG A 499 6.34 14.44 -13.48
CA ARG A 499 6.18 14.61 -12.03
C ARG A 499 5.04 13.75 -11.46
N VAL A 500 5.16 13.44 -10.18
CA VAL A 500 4.07 12.80 -9.43
C VAL A 500 2.80 13.64 -9.54
N PRO A 501 1.68 13.05 -9.99
CA PRO A 501 0.41 13.77 -10.07
C PRO A 501 0.02 14.34 -8.71
N GLN A 502 -0.59 15.53 -8.72
CA GLN A 502 -1.12 16.14 -7.51
C GLN A 502 -2.27 15.32 -6.89
N GLY A 503 -2.57 15.59 -5.64
CA GLY A 503 -3.59 14.86 -4.89
C GLY A 503 -2.96 13.81 -3.97
N HIS A 504 -3.68 12.72 -3.72
CA HIS A 504 -3.26 11.72 -2.74
C HIS A 504 -1.94 11.00 -3.08
N LEU A 505 -1.56 10.89 -4.36
CA LEU A 505 -0.26 10.32 -4.74
C LEU A 505 0.91 11.19 -4.28
N LYS A 506 0.78 12.52 -4.40
CA LYS A 506 1.82 13.47 -3.96
C LYS A 506 2.12 13.31 -2.46
N GLY A 507 1.09 13.05 -1.65
CA GLY A 507 1.26 12.80 -0.21
C GLY A 507 1.87 11.44 0.13
N ARG A 508 1.76 10.45 -0.77
CA ARG A 508 2.14 9.05 -0.52
C ARG A 508 3.44 8.61 -1.19
N MET A 509 4.05 9.46 -1.99
CA MET A 509 5.34 9.20 -2.64
C MET A 509 6.34 10.28 -2.23
N LYS A 510 7.61 9.88 -2.15
CA LYS A 510 8.72 10.82 -2.03
C LYS A 510 9.18 11.18 -3.44
N GLU A 511 8.95 12.43 -3.85
CA GLU A 511 9.42 12.91 -5.16
C GLU A 511 10.76 13.63 -5.01
N VAL A 512 11.76 13.18 -5.76
CA VAL A 512 13.04 13.88 -5.87
C VAL A 512 13.26 14.30 -7.32
N VAL A 513 13.60 15.57 -7.50
CA VAL A 513 13.77 16.16 -8.83
C VAL A 513 15.23 16.17 -9.24
N MET A 514 15.54 15.53 -10.36
CA MET A 514 16.86 15.58 -11.00
C MET A 514 16.86 16.69 -12.08
N ASP A 515 17.17 17.90 -11.71
CA ASP A 515 17.32 19.02 -12.66
C ASP A 515 18.76 19.09 -13.20
N ALA A 516 19.09 18.11 -14.01
CA ALA A 516 20.39 18.03 -14.65
C ALA A 516 20.24 17.61 -16.12
N ARG A 517 21.07 18.13 -17.01
CA ARG A 517 21.17 17.69 -18.40
C ARG A 517 22.62 17.51 -18.78
N PHE A 518 23.00 16.26 -19.00
CA PHE A 518 24.33 15.94 -19.47
C PHE A 518 24.44 16.13 -20.98
N GLU A 519 25.58 16.65 -21.41
CA GLU A 519 25.95 16.69 -22.82
C GLU A 519 26.48 15.32 -23.24
N ASP A 520 26.15 14.89 -24.46
CA ASP A 520 26.67 13.65 -25.07
C ASP A 520 28.14 13.78 -25.42
N SER A 521 29.01 13.93 -24.43
CA SER A 521 30.45 13.98 -24.58
C SER A 521 31.03 12.60 -24.24
N THR A 522 31.90 12.08 -25.11
CA THR A 522 32.61 10.82 -24.87
C THR A 522 33.42 10.88 -23.58
N ASP A 523 34.01 12.04 -23.28
CA ASP A 523 34.83 12.22 -22.09
C ASP A 523 33.99 12.26 -20.80
N ASN A 524 32.83 12.88 -20.83
CA ASN A 524 31.88 12.86 -19.70
C ASN A 524 31.42 11.41 -19.44
N ILE A 525 31.07 10.67 -20.48
CA ILE A 525 30.67 9.25 -20.36
C ILE A 525 31.79 8.40 -19.78
N ARG A 526 33.03 8.59 -20.24
CA ARG A 526 34.21 7.87 -19.71
C ARG A 526 34.45 8.23 -18.25
N HIS A 527 34.35 9.51 -17.89
CA HIS A 527 34.55 9.96 -16.52
C HIS A 527 33.51 9.36 -15.56
N VAL A 528 32.23 9.46 -15.89
CA VAL A 528 31.16 8.86 -15.07
C VAL A 528 31.35 7.34 -14.95
N ARG A 529 31.66 6.64 -16.04
CA ARG A 529 31.96 5.20 -16.02
C ARG A 529 33.17 4.85 -15.18
N SER A 530 34.22 5.68 -15.17
CA SER A 530 35.40 5.43 -14.33
C SER A 530 35.05 5.47 -12.85
N ILE A 531 34.20 6.42 -12.44
CA ILE A 531 33.69 6.50 -11.06
C ILE A 531 32.79 5.32 -10.75
N MET A 532 31.87 4.99 -11.64
CA MET A 532 30.98 3.85 -11.48
C MET A 532 31.68 2.50 -11.36
N ASN A 533 32.88 2.36 -12.00
CA ASN A 533 33.66 1.13 -11.96
C ASN A 533 34.54 1.00 -10.71
N GLN A 534 34.69 2.05 -9.92
CA GLN A 534 35.41 1.98 -8.66
C GLN A 534 34.59 1.19 -7.62
N ASP A 535 35.28 0.38 -6.84
CA ASP A 535 34.65 -0.31 -5.73
C ASP A 535 34.37 0.66 -4.59
N ASN A 536 33.14 0.58 -4.06
CA ASN A 536 32.68 1.46 -2.97
C ASN A 536 32.13 0.60 -1.82
N PRO A 537 32.85 0.52 -0.70
CA PRO A 537 32.52 -0.32 0.45
C PRO A 537 31.50 0.33 1.41
N ILE A 538 31.01 1.53 1.16
CA ILE A 538 30.27 2.32 2.14
C ILE A 538 29.06 1.58 2.72
N PHE A 539 28.36 0.78 1.93
CA PHE A 539 27.18 0.05 2.40
C PHE A 539 27.51 -1.00 3.46
N LEU A 540 28.72 -1.56 3.47
CA LEU A 540 29.17 -2.51 4.51
C LEU A 540 29.16 -1.86 5.89
N TYR A 541 29.67 -0.64 5.98
CA TYR A 541 29.76 0.14 7.22
C TYR A 541 28.46 0.82 7.58
N PHE A 542 27.72 1.28 6.54
CA PHE A 542 26.39 1.84 6.72
C PHE A 542 25.44 0.81 7.32
N SER A 543 25.42 -0.42 6.77
CA SER A 543 24.56 -1.48 7.28
C SER A 543 24.94 -1.90 8.69
N LYS A 544 26.23 -2.03 9.01
CA LYS A 544 26.69 -2.31 10.37
C LYS A 544 26.17 -1.26 11.36
N ARG A 545 26.41 0.02 11.06
CA ARG A 545 25.99 1.12 11.93
C ARG A 545 24.48 1.22 12.08
N TYR A 546 23.74 0.96 11.01
CA TYR A 546 22.29 0.96 11.04
C TYR A 546 21.73 -0.17 11.91
N LEU A 547 22.30 -1.38 11.80
CA LEU A 547 21.91 -2.52 12.63
C LEU A 547 22.22 -2.29 14.11
N GLU A 548 23.35 -1.68 14.44
CA GLU A 548 23.69 -1.28 15.82
C GLU A 548 22.63 -0.31 16.41
N TYR A 549 22.13 0.63 15.62
CA TYR A 549 21.02 1.48 16.04
C TYR A 549 19.72 0.71 16.23
N MET A 550 19.45 -0.28 15.39
CA MET A 550 18.25 -1.13 15.55
C MET A 550 18.31 -1.95 16.83
N GLU A 551 19.48 -2.47 17.23
CA GLU A 551 19.68 -3.23 18.47
C GLU A 551 19.59 -2.34 19.71
N SER A 552 20.23 -1.18 19.69
CA SER A 552 20.24 -0.26 20.83
C SER A 552 18.90 0.44 21.06
N GLY A 553 17.96 0.27 20.13
CA GLY A 553 16.69 0.99 20.07
C GLY A 553 16.81 2.26 19.26
N ILE A 554 15.99 2.38 18.21
CA ILE A 554 15.93 3.57 17.35
C ILE A 554 14.97 4.64 17.88
N ASP A 555 14.38 4.45 19.05
CA ASP A 555 13.30 5.28 19.60
C ASP A 555 13.67 6.76 19.66
N GLU A 556 14.91 7.08 20.06
CA GLU A 556 15.41 8.46 20.11
C GLU A 556 15.62 9.08 18.71
N LEU A 557 15.83 8.25 17.69
CA LEU A 557 16.04 8.66 16.30
C LEU A 557 14.79 8.51 15.44
N PHE A 558 13.72 7.99 16.03
CA PHE A 558 12.50 7.76 15.30
C PHE A 558 11.80 9.08 14.98
N ASP A 559 11.67 9.37 13.68
CA ASP A 559 10.91 10.53 13.16
C ASP A 559 9.93 10.03 12.10
N HIS A 560 8.66 9.91 12.48
CA HIS A 560 7.60 9.50 11.55
C HIS A 560 7.44 10.41 10.33
N THR A 561 8.04 11.61 10.34
CA THR A 561 8.02 12.55 9.22
C THR A 561 9.20 12.37 8.26
N ASP A 562 10.27 11.70 8.70
CA ASP A 562 11.46 11.38 7.89
C ASP A 562 11.90 9.94 8.09
N SER A 563 11.46 9.03 7.23
CA SER A 563 11.86 7.62 7.28
C SER A 563 13.36 7.37 7.04
N MET A 564 14.10 8.38 6.61
CA MET A 564 15.55 8.32 6.42
C MET A 564 16.35 8.97 7.56
N ASN A 565 15.68 9.39 8.63
CA ASN A 565 16.36 10.08 9.73
C ASN A 565 17.48 9.24 10.35
N VAL A 566 17.23 7.95 10.61
CA VAL A 566 18.24 7.01 11.09
C VAL A 566 19.42 6.91 10.11
N GLY A 567 19.13 6.79 8.81
CA GLY A 567 20.16 6.72 7.77
C GLY A 567 21.01 8.00 7.66
N ARG A 568 20.40 9.19 7.85
CA ARG A 568 21.15 10.45 7.94
C ARG A 568 22.13 10.41 9.11
N ARG A 569 21.65 9.97 10.26
CA ARG A 569 22.47 9.86 11.46
C ARG A 569 23.62 8.86 11.28
N VAL A 570 23.35 7.73 10.64
CA VAL A 570 24.39 6.75 10.28
C VAL A 570 25.46 7.40 9.40
N MET A 571 25.07 8.15 8.37
CA MET A 571 26.04 8.84 7.50
C MET A 571 26.85 9.90 8.27
N GLU A 572 26.20 10.68 9.14
CA GLU A 572 26.92 11.64 10.02
C GLU A 572 27.96 10.96 10.89
N ASP A 573 27.64 9.80 11.47
CA ASP A 573 28.58 9.01 12.26
C ASP A 573 29.75 8.49 11.41
N LEU A 574 29.50 8.03 10.18
CA LEU A 574 30.56 7.60 9.25
C LEU A 574 31.47 8.77 8.84
N TYR A 575 30.92 9.94 8.58
CA TYR A 575 31.71 11.16 8.36
C TYR A 575 32.60 11.49 9.56
N LYS A 576 32.03 11.41 10.76
CA LYS A 576 32.77 11.65 12.00
C LYS A 576 33.86 10.61 12.23
N MET A 577 33.59 9.32 11.98
CA MET A 577 34.59 8.26 12.10
C MET A 577 35.77 8.46 11.11
N ALA A 578 35.48 8.91 9.90
CA ALA A 578 36.47 9.17 8.87
C ALA A 578 37.25 10.48 9.07
N ASP A 579 36.87 11.30 10.06
CA ASP A 579 37.38 12.68 10.26
C ASP A 579 37.21 13.55 8.99
N ILE A 580 36.04 13.46 8.37
CA ILE A 580 35.64 14.24 7.19
C ILE A 580 34.42 15.09 7.57
N ASN A 581 34.43 16.37 7.25
CA ASN A 581 33.22 17.19 7.37
C ASN A 581 32.21 16.80 6.29
N PRO A 582 30.91 16.63 6.63
CA PRO A 582 29.88 16.46 5.62
C PRO A 582 29.92 17.61 4.62
N PRO A 583 29.82 17.34 3.30
CA PRO A 583 29.81 18.37 2.29
C PRO A 583 28.53 19.23 2.36
N GLU A 584 28.54 20.43 1.79
CA GLU A 584 27.39 21.36 1.78
C GLU A 584 26.14 20.73 1.11
N PHE A 585 26.34 19.79 0.21
CA PHE A 585 25.26 19.06 -0.44
C PHE A 585 24.78 17.83 0.36
N PHE A 586 25.29 17.54 1.53
CA PHE A 586 24.77 16.50 2.39
C PHE A 586 23.39 16.90 2.95
N PRO A 587 22.32 16.13 2.68
CA PRO A 587 20.98 16.47 3.13
C PRO A 587 20.79 16.08 4.61
N SER A 588 21.07 16.99 5.52
CA SER A 588 20.88 16.79 6.98
C SER A 588 19.39 16.70 7.39
N CYS A 589 18.48 17.06 6.52
CA CYS A 589 17.04 16.92 6.67
C CYS A 589 16.39 16.59 5.32
N PRO A 590 15.12 16.13 5.28
CA PRO A 590 14.43 15.86 4.04
C PRO A 590 14.53 17.03 3.04
N ILE A 591 14.89 16.72 1.79
CA ILE A 591 15.08 17.74 0.76
C ILE A 591 13.83 18.59 0.55
N GLU A 592 12.65 18.03 0.81
CA GLU A 592 11.36 18.73 0.75
C GLU A 592 11.24 19.84 1.80
N LYS A 593 12.01 19.76 2.89
CA LYS A 593 12.09 20.81 3.93
C LYS A 593 13.10 21.90 3.55
N VAL A 594 14.05 21.59 2.67
CA VAL A 594 15.08 22.55 2.21
C VAL A 594 14.59 23.35 1.03
N VAL A 595 13.79 22.73 0.17
CA VAL A 595 13.33 23.32 -1.10
C VAL A 595 11.85 23.08 -1.28
N ASP A 596 11.09 24.17 -1.50
CA ASP A 596 9.70 24.07 -1.88
C ASP A 596 9.55 23.63 -3.35
N GLY A 597 9.26 22.34 -3.55
CA GLY A 597 9.07 21.76 -4.88
C GLY A 597 7.93 22.40 -5.69
N ASN A 598 6.92 22.95 -5.02
CA ASN A 598 5.82 23.66 -5.67
C ASN A 598 6.29 25.02 -6.20
N GLY A 599 7.06 25.76 -5.40
CA GLY A 599 7.67 27.00 -5.82
C GLY A 599 8.64 26.80 -6.99
N LEU A 600 9.45 25.75 -6.97
CA LEU A 600 10.30 25.38 -8.12
C LEU A 600 9.49 25.08 -9.38
N GLN A 601 8.37 24.38 -9.28
CA GLN A 601 7.50 24.11 -10.43
C GLN A 601 6.96 25.40 -11.05
N TRP A 602 6.51 26.32 -10.22
CA TRP A 602 6.05 27.63 -10.68
C TRP A 602 7.15 28.46 -11.31
N LEU A 603 8.34 28.44 -10.74
CA LEU A 603 9.52 29.07 -11.32
C LEU A 603 9.83 28.52 -12.72
N ASP A 604 9.79 27.21 -12.87
CA ASP A 604 10.02 26.57 -14.16
C ASP A 604 8.97 26.97 -15.20
N MET A 605 7.70 26.96 -14.84
CA MET A 605 6.61 27.35 -15.75
C MET A 605 6.75 28.80 -16.19
N ILE A 606 7.08 29.71 -15.28
CA ILE A 606 7.28 31.14 -15.62
C ILE A 606 8.53 31.32 -16.46
N ASN A 607 9.60 30.61 -16.12
CA ASN A 607 10.88 30.70 -16.83
C ASN A 607 10.81 30.14 -18.26
N ASN A 608 10.12 29.03 -18.44
CA ASN A 608 9.94 28.41 -19.74
C ASN A 608 8.89 29.15 -20.62
N GLY A 609 8.13 30.07 -20.01
CA GLY A 609 7.07 30.81 -20.71
C GLY A 609 5.75 30.06 -20.76
N ASP A 610 5.62 28.91 -20.09
CA ASP A 610 4.38 28.14 -19.98
C ASP A 610 3.33 28.91 -19.18
N ALA A 611 3.77 29.68 -18.18
CA ALA A 611 2.98 30.63 -17.44
C ALA A 611 3.48 32.05 -17.68
N GLN A 612 2.57 32.96 -18.00
CA GLN A 612 2.81 34.39 -18.15
C GLN A 612 2.08 35.15 -17.06
N TRP A 613 2.61 36.28 -16.66
CA TRP A 613 2.03 37.10 -15.61
C TRP A 613 1.87 38.55 -16.00
N SER A 614 0.91 39.20 -15.37
CA SER A 614 0.66 40.63 -15.50
C SER A 614 0.15 41.21 -14.18
N ILE A 615 0.45 42.47 -13.91
CA ILE A 615 -0.11 43.18 -12.76
C ILE A 615 -1.29 44.02 -13.26
N THR A 616 -2.41 43.91 -12.57
CA THR A 616 -3.63 44.69 -12.87
C THR A 616 -3.51 46.12 -12.32
N SER A 617 -4.48 46.98 -12.70
CA SER A 617 -4.64 48.30 -12.12
C SER A 617 -4.96 48.28 -10.62
N GLN A 618 -5.47 47.17 -10.12
CA GLN A 618 -5.74 46.92 -8.69
C GLN A 618 -4.52 46.39 -7.93
N LYS A 619 -3.36 46.32 -8.62
CA LYS A 619 -2.09 45.80 -8.10
C LYS A 619 -2.14 44.29 -7.76
N GLU A 620 -3.03 43.53 -8.35
CA GLU A 620 -3.12 42.09 -8.25
C GLU A 620 -2.26 41.42 -9.33
N LEU A 621 -1.70 40.25 -9.03
CA LEU A 621 -0.96 39.45 -10.00
C LEU A 621 -1.92 38.48 -10.67
N HIS A 622 -2.05 38.56 -12.00
CA HIS A 622 -2.79 37.62 -12.82
C HIS A 622 -1.82 36.73 -13.59
N ILE A 623 -1.98 35.41 -13.45
CA ILE A 623 -1.20 34.40 -14.16
C ILE A 623 -2.08 33.81 -15.25
N THR A 624 -1.55 33.78 -16.47
CA THR A 624 -2.17 33.18 -17.68
C THR A 624 -1.25 32.09 -18.21
N PHE A 625 -1.81 31.14 -18.95
CA PHE A 625 -1.05 30.02 -19.48
C PHE A 625 -0.94 30.13 -21.00
N THR A 626 0.20 29.74 -21.56
CA THR A 626 0.47 29.80 -23.00
C THR A 626 -0.32 28.74 -23.77
N THR A 627 -0.46 27.55 -23.18
CA THR A 627 -1.41 26.52 -23.61
C THR A 627 -2.78 26.81 -22.98
N ASP A 628 -3.87 26.48 -23.67
CA ASP A 628 -5.23 26.65 -23.13
C ASP A 628 -5.58 25.49 -22.17
N PRO A 629 -5.30 25.61 -20.86
CA PRO A 629 -5.52 24.53 -19.93
C PRO A 629 -7.01 24.29 -19.70
N GLU A 630 -7.40 23.04 -19.48
CA GLU A 630 -8.73 22.72 -18.99
C GLU A 630 -8.95 23.28 -17.58
N GLY A 631 -10.20 23.56 -17.24
CA GLY A 631 -10.52 24.21 -15.96
C GLY A 631 -10.01 23.46 -14.72
N TYR A 632 -9.94 22.15 -14.76
CA TYR A 632 -9.38 21.33 -13.67
C TYR A 632 -7.85 21.48 -13.54
N GLU A 633 -7.13 21.68 -14.65
CA GLU A 633 -5.68 21.92 -14.64
C GLU A 633 -5.34 23.25 -13.97
N VAL A 634 -6.12 24.29 -14.23
CA VAL A 634 -5.96 25.60 -13.57
C VAL A 634 -6.15 25.47 -12.06
N THR A 635 -7.16 24.73 -11.62
CA THR A 635 -7.39 24.45 -10.20
C THR A 635 -6.21 23.68 -9.59
N ARG A 636 -5.74 22.64 -10.28
CA ARG A 636 -4.57 21.87 -9.85
C ARG A 636 -3.30 22.70 -9.70
N LEU A 637 -3.07 23.63 -10.64
CA LEU A 637 -1.92 24.54 -10.57
C LEU A 637 -2.07 25.58 -9.46
N MET A 638 -3.29 26.04 -9.23
CA MET A 638 -3.60 26.95 -8.12
C MET A 638 -3.33 26.28 -6.76
N ASP A 639 -3.67 25.01 -6.62
CA ASP A 639 -3.46 24.25 -5.38
C ASP A 639 -1.97 24.02 -5.05
N LEU A 640 -1.05 24.30 -5.99
CA LEU A 640 0.40 24.34 -5.72
C LEU A 640 0.85 25.61 -5.02
N ILE A 641 0.04 26.67 -5.03
CA ILE A 641 0.35 27.93 -4.39
C ILE A 641 -0.12 27.85 -2.93
N PRO A 642 0.70 28.28 -1.96
CA PRO A 642 0.28 28.28 -0.57
C PRO A 642 -1.04 29.04 -0.36
N GLU A 643 -1.97 28.46 0.38
CA GLU A 643 -3.26 29.08 0.69
C GLU A 643 -3.12 30.46 1.34
N GLY A 644 -2.07 30.66 2.15
CA GLY A 644 -1.77 31.94 2.79
C GLY A 644 -1.53 33.08 1.82
N LEU A 645 -1.21 32.81 0.54
CA LEU A 645 -1.07 33.82 -0.52
C LEU A 645 -2.40 34.21 -1.17
N GLY A 646 -3.51 33.58 -0.74
CA GLY A 646 -4.87 33.86 -1.20
C GLY A 646 -5.11 33.66 -2.70
N PRO A 647 -4.57 32.59 -3.34
CA PRO A 647 -4.79 32.38 -4.76
C PRO A 647 -6.26 32.16 -5.05
N SER A 648 -6.78 32.72 -6.12
CA SER A 648 -8.14 32.52 -6.58
C SER A 648 -8.20 32.30 -8.10
N LYS A 649 -9.18 31.50 -8.54
CA LYS A 649 -9.37 31.18 -9.94
C LYS A 649 -10.38 32.14 -10.58
N ILE A 650 -9.96 32.77 -11.65
CA ILE A 650 -10.81 33.65 -12.48
C ILE A 650 -10.84 33.09 -13.91
N GLY A 651 -11.83 32.25 -14.21
CA GLY A 651 -11.90 31.55 -15.48
C GLY A 651 -10.70 30.62 -15.69
N LYS A 652 -9.87 30.89 -16.71
CA LYS A 652 -8.63 30.15 -16.99
C LYS A 652 -7.36 30.84 -16.49
N LYS A 653 -7.51 31.74 -15.53
CA LYS A 653 -6.42 32.49 -14.92
C LYS A 653 -6.38 32.25 -13.42
N ILE A 654 -5.19 32.44 -12.82
CA ILE A 654 -5.02 32.49 -11.38
C ILE A 654 -4.73 33.93 -10.98
N MET A 655 -5.45 34.42 -10.01
CA MET A 655 -5.24 35.73 -9.43
C MET A 655 -4.62 35.57 -8.04
N ILE A 656 -3.62 36.38 -7.72
CA ILE A 656 -2.93 36.46 -6.43
C ILE A 656 -2.99 37.92 -5.96
N PRO A 657 -3.56 38.17 -4.78
CA PRO A 657 -3.83 39.53 -4.32
C PRO A 657 -2.58 40.32 -4.03
N VAL A 658 -1.50 39.66 -3.56
CA VAL A 658 -0.25 40.35 -3.16
C VAL A 658 0.94 39.84 -3.98
N PRO A 659 1.31 40.50 -5.09
CA PRO A 659 2.41 40.08 -5.97
C PRO A 659 3.74 39.92 -5.26
N SER A 660 4.05 40.77 -4.28
CA SER A 660 5.31 40.74 -3.52
C SER A 660 5.45 39.47 -2.68
N GLU A 661 4.38 39.02 -2.06
CA GLU A 661 4.39 37.78 -1.27
C GLU A 661 4.60 36.55 -2.15
N PHE A 662 3.96 36.50 -3.32
CA PHE A 662 4.18 35.43 -4.30
C PHE A 662 5.63 35.46 -4.83
N ALA A 663 6.15 36.62 -5.16
CA ALA A 663 7.54 36.77 -5.59
C ALA A 663 8.52 36.36 -4.48
N GLN A 664 8.22 36.72 -3.23
CA GLN A 664 9.00 36.34 -2.07
C GLN A 664 8.98 34.83 -1.84
N TRP A 665 7.79 34.18 -1.92
CA TRP A 665 7.67 32.72 -1.87
C TRP A 665 8.48 32.03 -2.95
N LEU A 666 8.41 32.51 -4.21
CA LEU A 666 9.23 31.99 -5.29
C LEU A 666 10.72 32.18 -5.02
N LYS A 667 11.14 33.30 -4.45
CA LYS A 667 12.54 33.58 -4.10
C LYS A 667 13.04 32.66 -2.97
N TYR A 668 12.21 32.40 -1.96
CA TYR A 668 12.52 31.45 -0.87
C TYR A 668 12.52 29.98 -1.31
N SER A 669 11.79 29.64 -2.36
CA SER A 669 11.84 28.29 -2.95
C SER A 669 13.19 27.98 -3.60
N LEU A 670 14.14 28.91 -3.57
CA LEU A 670 15.46 28.89 -4.24
C LEU A 670 16.60 29.26 -3.29
N PRO A 671 16.91 28.46 -2.30
CA PRO A 671 17.85 28.83 -1.24
C PRO A 671 19.29 29.20 -1.73
N HIS A 672 19.71 28.77 -2.92
CA HIS A 672 21.11 28.96 -3.36
C HIS A 672 21.26 29.16 -4.89
N PHE A 673 20.50 30.08 -5.49
CA PHE A 673 20.62 30.32 -6.93
C PHE A 673 21.83 31.21 -7.28
N GLU A 674 22.63 30.74 -8.22
CA GLU A 674 23.63 31.62 -8.88
C GLU A 674 22.91 32.72 -9.66
N VAL A 675 23.28 33.98 -9.35
CA VAL A 675 22.71 35.21 -9.90
C VAL A 675 22.70 35.25 -11.45
N GLY A 676 23.52 34.46 -12.11
CA GLY A 676 23.64 34.43 -13.58
C GLY A 676 22.48 33.78 -14.34
N TRP A 677 21.68 32.93 -13.70
CA TRP A 677 20.59 32.21 -14.39
C TRP A 677 19.34 33.09 -14.61
N TRP A 678 19.03 33.98 -13.66
CA TRP A 678 17.90 34.89 -13.68
C TRP A 678 17.98 35.95 -14.80
N ASN A 679 19.17 36.31 -15.19
CA ASN A 679 19.40 37.35 -16.20
C ASN A 679 19.00 36.91 -17.61
N ARG A 680 18.75 35.65 -17.87
CA ARG A 680 18.34 35.13 -19.18
C ARG A 680 16.84 35.26 -19.47
N ASN A 681 16.01 35.27 -18.42
CA ASN A 681 14.54 35.43 -18.59
C ASN A 681 14.07 36.76 -17.97
N ARG A 682 13.83 37.76 -18.83
CA ARG A 682 13.39 39.10 -18.40
C ARG A 682 12.08 39.08 -17.61
N ASN A 683 11.15 38.12 -17.88
CA ASN A 683 9.88 38.08 -17.20
C ASN A 683 9.99 37.57 -15.76
N LEU A 684 10.74 36.50 -15.52
CA LEU A 684 10.96 35.99 -14.17
C LEU A 684 11.77 36.99 -13.33
N SER A 685 12.83 37.58 -13.90
CA SER A 685 13.64 38.58 -13.23
C SER A 685 12.84 39.85 -12.84
N LYS A 686 11.84 40.23 -13.64
CA LYS A 686 10.93 41.34 -13.30
C LYS A 686 9.97 40.95 -12.17
N LEU A 687 9.43 39.71 -12.18
CA LEU A 687 8.54 39.23 -11.11
C LEU A 687 9.25 39.19 -9.75
N LEU A 688 10.46 38.68 -9.73
CA LEU A 688 11.23 38.55 -8.48
C LEU A 688 11.70 39.90 -7.90
N LYS A 689 11.74 40.98 -8.70
CA LYS A 689 11.96 42.34 -8.19
C LYS A 689 10.83 42.86 -7.30
N TYR A 690 9.63 42.29 -7.41
CA TYR A 690 8.52 42.58 -6.46
C TYR A 690 8.77 42.02 -5.06
N ALA A 691 9.74 41.09 -4.89
CA ALA A 691 10.14 40.57 -3.58
C ALA A 691 11.12 41.48 -2.82
N GLU A 692 11.62 42.50 -3.50
CA GLU A 692 12.47 43.55 -2.93
C GLU A 692 11.62 44.77 -2.52
#